data_9c56a42215810f217f23d20e1ea8dd8d
#
_entry.id   9c56a42215810f217f23d20e1ea8dd8d
#
_cell.length_a   1.000
_cell.length_b   1.000
_cell.length_c   1.000
_cell.angle_alpha   90.00
_cell.angle_beta   90.00
_cell.angle_gamma   90.00
#
_symmetry.space_group_name_H-M   'P 1'
#
loop_
_entity.id
_entity.type
_entity.pdbx_description
1 polymer ?
#
loop_
_entity_poly.entity_id
_entity_poly.type
_entity_poly.pdbx_seq_one_letter_code
_entity_poly.pdbx_strand_id
1 'polypeptide(L)'
;MTQLSEQKLISRRYFSVLHRMIVAFDSERLTFPVDEKVMLKLVQLFNDRYDLAIPTKDRNWYQLSSDLKQKLSSYLPENADPLKVNIAIWRINEDKDSLLNGHLVKKQSLNTPSTCESHIMTFPLNQILYGPPGTGKTYHTIEAAVKAAEPSYSWDSREELKAEYDRLVSDKRIRFVTFHQSYGYEEFVEGLRAVSNQDNQIEYPIQSGIFKQICQDATASAINQPATLKPSAKIWKLSIDGVKPSRVRDYCFANNLAAIGWGDTGDMSSEERSAEEQDYFESLGALAKSSIMEFSNRMAEGDIVVCVKGQWSIQAVGVVSGDYQYREEGVEDRSDFCHVMPVNWLATGLDVNLYELNGNTRLTLKTCYELTRFTSIELYEVLEKSDVKLKSYSQADNNPEKHRNKQNYVLVIDEINRGNISKVFGELITLIEPSKRKGQEEALELTLPYSGKPFSVPDNLYIIGTMNTADRSLAMMDTALRRRFDFVEMMPKPELLEGVVVKGIDLQCLLKVLNQRIEILYDREHTLGHAFLMPVKALVEQDKQVLAFSELQSVFQNKIIPLLEEYFFEDWSKIRLVLADNQKSQEKQFIKEHTHTKQDLTALFGVKHNLDQYGQSVVKYTLADKADEVWCDSDSYISIYSKVSKTSDEDSEFKTSREMVTE
;
A
#
# COMPACT_ATOMS: atom_id res chain seq x y z
N MET A 1 0.63 -36.81 36.29
CA MET A 1 0.07 -35.43 36.32
C MET A 1 -0.98 -35.30 37.41
N THR A 2 -2.02 -36.13 37.46
CA THR A 2 -3.04 -36.12 38.49
C THR A 2 -2.44 -36.36 39.91
N GLN A 3 -1.54 -37.33 40.04
CA GLN A 3 -0.82 -37.58 41.27
C GLN A 3 0.02 -36.42 41.80
N LEU A 4 0.65 -35.64 40.94
CA LEU A 4 1.43 -34.45 41.33
C LEU A 4 0.55 -33.29 41.79
N SER A 5 -0.67 -33.20 41.24
CA SER A 5 -1.69 -32.22 41.68
C SER A 5 -2.32 -32.61 43.03
N GLU A 6 -2.60 -33.88 43.21
CA GLU A 6 -3.12 -34.42 44.49
C GLU A 6 -2.11 -34.28 45.65
N GLN A 7 -0.83 -34.36 45.34
CA GLN A 7 0.24 -34.13 46.30
C GLN A 7 0.56 -32.64 46.54
N LYS A 8 -0.23 -31.70 45.97
CA LYS A 8 -0.03 -30.23 46.03
C LYS A 8 1.36 -29.75 45.60
N LEU A 9 2.09 -30.56 44.83
CA LEU A 9 3.41 -30.22 44.30
C LEU A 9 3.37 -29.28 43.11
N ILE A 10 2.20 -29.14 42.46
CA ILE A 10 2.01 -28.25 41.31
C ILE A 10 0.73 -27.42 41.54
N SER A 11 0.84 -26.11 41.41
CA SER A 11 -0.34 -25.21 41.45
C SER A 11 -1.21 -25.35 40.18
N ARG A 12 -2.51 -25.03 40.27
CA ARG A 12 -3.45 -25.03 39.14
C ARG A 12 -2.91 -24.25 37.92
N ARG A 13 -2.12 -23.22 38.15
CA ARG A 13 -1.52 -22.39 37.08
C ARG A 13 -0.48 -23.15 36.25
N TYR A 14 0.37 -23.94 36.91
CA TYR A 14 1.39 -24.78 36.24
C TYR A 14 0.79 -25.99 35.55
N PHE A 15 -0.35 -26.50 36.01
CA PHE A 15 -1.06 -27.61 35.39
C PHE A 15 -1.52 -27.29 33.99
N SER A 16 -2.09 -26.10 33.78
CA SER A 16 -2.51 -25.60 32.43
C SER A 16 -1.33 -25.40 31.47
N VAL A 17 -0.19 -24.91 31.97
CA VAL A 17 1.03 -24.75 31.17
C VAL A 17 1.59 -26.08 30.73
N LEU A 18 1.69 -27.05 31.64
CA LEU A 18 2.19 -28.39 31.34
C LEU A 18 1.30 -29.14 30.34
N HIS A 19 -0.04 -28.99 30.42
CA HIS A 19 -0.96 -29.56 29.42
C HIS A 19 -0.76 -28.97 28.06
N ARG A 20 -0.57 -27.63 27.94
CA ARG A 20 -0.28 -26.96 26.64
C ARG A 20 1.05 -27.42 26.06
N MET A 21 2.05 -27.65 26.87
CA MET A 21 3.34 -28.24 26.45
C MET A 21 3.15 -29.66 25.90
N ILE A 22 2.38 -30.52 26.58
CA ILE A 22 2.08 -31.87 26.09
C ILE A 22 1.35 -31.82 24.73
N VAL A 23 0.39 -30.92 24.55
CA VAL A 23 -0.29 -30.73 23.25
C VAL A 23 0.66 -30.24 22.18
N ALA A 24 1.62 -29.41 22.53
CA ALA A 24 2.64 -28.95 21.57
C ALA A 24 3.54 -30.08 21.07
N PHE A 25 3.83 -31.07 21.94
CA PHE A 25 4.62 -32.24 21.55
C PHE A 25 3.81 -33.33 20.83
N ASP A 26 2.49 -33.40 21.00
CA ASP A 26 1.61 -34.40 20.36
C ASP A 26 0.39 -33.73 19.71
N SER A 27 0.64 -32.75 18.87
CA SER A 27 -0.39 -31.97 18.19
C SER A 27 -1.21 -32.78 17.17
N GLU A 28 -0.71 -33.92 16.74
CA GLU A 28 -1.42 -34.83 15.83
C GLU A 28 -2.59 -35.53 16.53
N ARG A 29 -2.42 -35.85 17.80
CA ARG A 29 -3.40 -36.61 18.59
C ARG A 29 -4.25 -35.78 19.52
N LEU A 30 -3.76 -34.59 19.93
CA LEU A 30 -4.39 -33.79 20.96
C LEU A 30 -4.86 -32.42 20.45
N THR A 31 -5.87 -31.86 21.09
CA THR A 31 -6.44 -30.55 20.82
C THR A 31 -6.00 -29.52 21.87
N PHE A 32 -6.00 -28.24 21.56
CA PHE A 32 -5.60 -27.16 22.48
C PHE A 32 -6.48 -26.98 23.72
N PRO A 33 -7.81 -27.18 23.71
CA PRO A 33 -8.58 -27.15 24.95
C PRO A 33 -8.11 -28.23 25.92
N VAL A 34 -7.51 -27.80 27.03
CA VAL A 34 -6.90 -28.70 28.03
C VAL A 34 -7.72 -28.83 29.33
N ASP A 35 -8.87 -28.21 29.41
CA ASP A 35 -9.82 -28.34 30.51
C ASP A 35 -10.85 -29.41 30.19
N GLU A 36 -11.03 -30.38 31.07
CA GLU A 36 -11.91 -31.52 30.91
C GLU A 36 -13.38 -31.10 30.67
N LYS A 37 -13.83 -30.08 31.41
CA LYS A 37 -15.22 -29.57 31.26
C LYS A 37 -15.42 -28.87 29.92
N VAL A 38 -14.39 -28.16 29.41
CA VAL A 38 -14.40 -27.52 28.13
C VAL A 38 -14.40 -28.56 27.01
N MET A 39 -13.54 -29.58 27.11
CA MET A 39 -13.50 -30.68 26.15
C MET A 39 -14.81 -31.47 26.12
N LEU A 40 -15.41 -31.75 27.27
CA LEU A 40 -16.68 -32.45 27.32
C LEU A 40 -17.79 -31.66 26.60
N LYS A 41 -17.90 -30.36 26.85
CA LYS A 41 -18.86 -29.48 26.16
C LYS A 41 -18.61 -29.41 24.65
N LEU A 42 -17.33 -29.34 24.25
CA LEU A 42 -16.93 -29.30 22.86
C LEU A 42 -17.31 -30.61 22.14
N VAL A 43 -17.00 -31.75 22.73
CA VAL A 43 -17.35 -33.06 22.17
C VAL A 43 -18.88 -33.25 22.10
N GLN A 44 -19.62 -32.82 23.14
CA GLN A 44 -21.08 -32.82 23.11
C GLN A 44 -21.62 -31.98 21.95
N LEU A 45 -21.11 -30.78 21.76
CA LEU A 45 -21.46 -29.88 20.66
C LEU A 45 -21.24 -30.54 19.28
N PHE A 46 -20.11 -31.22 19.10
CA PHE A 46 -19.81 -31.94 17.85
C PHE A 46 -20.69 -33.18 17.66
N ASN A 47 -21.02 -33.90 18.74
CA ASN A 47 -21.95 -35.01 18.65
C ASN A 47 -23.38 -34.54 18.27
N ASP A 48 -23.87 -33.49 18.92
CA ASP A 48 -25.23 -32.97 18.66
C ASP A 48 -25.36 -32.39 17.25
N ARG A 49 -24.32 -31.78 16.74
CA ARG A 49 -24.37 -31.07 15.44
C ARG A 49 -23.98 -31.96 14.24
N TYR A 50 -23.05 -32.88 14.43
CA TYR A 50 -22.47 -33.67 13.34
C TYR A 50 -22.58 -35.17 13.52
N ASP A 51 -23.29 -35.62 14.53
CA ASP A 51 -23.54 -37.05 14.83
C ASP A 51 -22.25 -37.90 14.87
N LEU A 52 -21.18 -37.36 15.50
CA LEU A 52 -19.87 -38.03 15.54
C LEU A 52 -19.83 -39.27 16.45
N ALA A 53 -20.84 -39.44 17.33
CA ALA A 53 -20.94 -40.54 18.27
C ALA A 53 -19.70 -40.77 19.14
N ILE A 54 -19.06 -39.71 19.63
CA ILE A 54 -17.88 -39.78 20.51
C ILE A 54 -18.36 -40.07 21.94
N PRO A 55 -17.82 -41.12 22.61
CA PRO A 55 -18.20 -41.43 24.00
C PRO A 55 -17.78 -40.29 24.95
N THR A 56 -18.69 -39.86 25.83
CA THR A 56 -18.42 -38.78 26.79
C THR A 56 -18.39 -39.24 28.23
N LYS A 57 -18.91 -40.46 28.53
CA LYS A 57 -18.99 -41.00 29.87
C LYS A 57 -17.67 -41.69 30.26
N ASP A 58 -17.16 -41.43 31.44
CA ASP A 58 -15.91 -41.98 31.98
C ASP A 58 -14.64 -41.70 31.16
N ARG A 59 -14.62 -40.55 30.48
CA ARG A 59 -13.50 -40.09 29.64
C ARG A 59 -12.83 -38.84 30.24
N ASN A 60 -11.50 -38.86 30.35
CA ASN A 60 -10.70 -37.67 30.68
C ASN A 60 -10.45 -36.78 29.44
N TRP A 61 -9.90 -35.58 29.67
CA TRP A 61 -9.64 -34.61 28.59
C TRP A 61 -8.76 -35.16 27.47
N TYR A 62 -7.77 -35.99 27.81
CA TYR A 62 -6.86 -36.61 26.83
C TYR A 62 -7.60 -37.55 25.89
N GLN A 63 -8.44 -38.44 26.47
CA GLN A 63 -9.25 -39.36 25.70
C GLN A 63 -10.28 -38.64 24.82
N LEU A 64 -10.97 -37.64 25.38
CA LEU A 64 -11.93 -36.83 24.63
C LEU A 64 -11.25 -36.08 23.47
N SER A 65 -10.05 -35.53 23.71
CA SER A 65 -9.25 -34.84 22.72
C SER A 65 -8.80 -35.78 21.59
N SER A 66 -8.28 -36.95 21.95
CA SER A 66 -7.84 -37.97 20.98
C SER A 66 -8.99 -38.53 20.17
N ASP A 67 -10.12 -38.87 20.83
CA ASP A 67 -11.30 -39.40 20.15
C ASP A 67 -11.91 -38.38 19.17
N LEU A 68 -11.94 -37.08 19.56
CA LEU A 68 -12.40 -36.00 18.70
C LEU A 68 -11.50 -35.85 17.46
N LYS A 69 -10.20 -35.82 17.63
CA LYS A 69 -9.23 -35.74 16.53
C LYS A 69 -9.33 -36.94 15.58
N GLN A 70 -9.43 -38.13 16.12
CA GLN A 70 -9.57 -39.35 15.33
C GLN A 70 -10.86 -39.33 14.49
N LYS A 71 -11.99 -38.86 15.07
CA LYS A 71 -13.23 -38.73 14.32
C LYS A 71 -13.19 -37.63 13.26
N LEU A 72 -12.56 -36.50 13.56
CA LEU A 72 -12.42 -35.40 12.60
C LEU A 72 -11.47 -35.75 11.45
N SER A 73 -10.50 -36.64 11.64
CA SER A 73 -9.55 -37.03 10.58
C SER A 73 -10.23 -37.55 9.31
N SER A 74 -11.41 -38.20 9.43
CA SER A 74 -12.19 -38.66 8.27
C SER A 74 -12.86 -37.56 7.46
N TYR A 75 -12.86 -36.34 7.96
CA TYR A 75 -13.45 -35.14 7.32
C TYR A 75 -12.41 -34.15 6.86
N LEU A 76 -11.13 -34.32 7.26
CA LEU A 76 -10.03 -33.43 6.92
C LEU A 76 -9.25 -33.96 5.69
N PRO A 77 -8.59 -33.08 4.92
CA PRO A 77 -7.64 -33.48 3.88
C PRO A 77 -6.51 -34.32 4.46
N GLU A 78 -5.93 -35.24 3.65
CA GLU A 78 -4.83 -36.11 4.10
C GLU A 78 -3.58 -35.36 4.56
N ASN A 79 -3.37 -34.17 4.03
CA ASN A 79 -2.24 -33.26 4.35
C ASN A 79 -2.66 -32.09 5.25
N ALA A 80 -3.76 -32.22 6.02
CA ALA A 80 -4.20 -31.17 6.93
C ALA A 80 -3.16 -30.93 8.03
N ASP A 81 -2.67 -29.69 8.15
CA ASP A 81 -1.73 -29.30 9.20
C ASP A 81 -2.36 -29.48 10.59
N PRO A 82 -1.81 -30.34 11.46
CA PRO A 82 -2.36 -30.62 12.79
C PRO A 82 -2.50 -29.39 13.67
N LEU A 83 -1.62 -28.40 13.51
CA LEU A 83 -1.65 -27.16 14.26
C LEU A 83 -2.84 -26.27 13.84
N LYS A 84 -3.09 -26.16 12.53
CA LYS A 84 -4.24 -25.41 11.99
C LYS A 84 -5.56 -26.04 12.42
N VAL A 85 -5.64 -27.36 12.43
CA VAL A 85 -6.81 -28.09 12.94
C VAL A 85 -7.03 -27.77 14.41
N ASN A 86 -5.99 -27.76 15.24
CA ASN A 86 -6.07 -27.41 16.65
C ASN A 86 -6.54 -25.97 16.89
N ILE A 87 -6.06 -25.03 16.08
CA ILE A 87 -6.49 -23.62 16.13
C ILE A 87 -7.97 -23.51 15.76
N ALA A 88 -8.42 -24.23 14.71
CA ALA A 88 -9.83 -24.25 14.31
C ALA A 88 -10.74 -24.80 15.41
N ILE A 89 -10.38 -25.92 16.03
CA ILE A 89 -11.12 -26.52 17.15
C ILE A 89 -11.18 -25.54 18.33
N TRP A 90 -10.11 -24.83 18.63
CA TRP A 90 -10.07 -23.85 19.71
C TRP A 90 -10.95 -22.63 19.41
N ARG A 91 -10.93 -22.11 18.19
CA ARG A 91 -11.83 -21.02 17.75
C ARG A 91 -13.31 -21.41 17.84
N ILE A 92 -13.66 -22.63 17.47
CA ILE A 92 -15.03 -23.15 17.64
C ILE A 92 -15.44 -23.14 19.12
N ASN A 93 -14.51 -23.40 20.04
CA ASN A 93 -14.79 -23.31 21.47
C ASN A 93 -15.02 -21.89 21.98
N GLU A 94 -14.35 -20.89 21.38
CA GLU A 94 -14.50 -19.47 21.74
C GLU A 94 -15.74 -18.82 21.13
N ASP A 95 -16.07 -19.17 19.89
CA ASP A 95 -17.17 -18.55 19.14
C ASP A 95 -18.14 -19.64 18.62
N LYS A 96 -18.97 -20.12 19.53
CA LYS A 96 -19.86 -21.28 19.31
C LYS A 96 -20.98 -21.02 18.29
N ASP A 97 -21.40 -19.78 18.12
CA ASP A 97 -22.61 -19.46 17.36
C ASP A 97 -22.32 -19.09 15.90
N SER A 98 -21.15 -18.55 15.59
CA SER A 98 -20.83 -18.06 14.23
C SER A 98 -20.10 -19.09 13.35
N LEU A 99 -19.28 -19.99 13.92
CA LEU A 99 -18.41 -20.87 13.15
C LEU A 99 -19.03 -22.23 12.76
N LEU A 100 -20.16 -22.64 13.39
CA LEU A 100 -20.78 -23.95 13.18
C LEU A 100 -21.92 -23.96 12.12
N ASN A 101 -22.10 -22.90 11.35
CA ASN A 101 -23.11 -22.84 10.30
C ASN A 101 -22.74 -23.59 9.00
N GLY A 102 -21.53 -24.16 8.91
CA GLY A 102 -21.08 -25.00 7.79
C GLY A 102 -21.41 -26.48 7.99
N HIS A 103 -21.85 -27.17 6.92
CA HIS A 103 -22.10 -28.63 6.95
C HIS A 103 -20.77 -29.39 6.79
N LEU A 104 -20.45 -30.31 7.73
CA LEU A 104 -19.43 -31.34 7.53
C LEU A 104 -19.94 -32.39 6.53
N VAL A 105 -19.35 -32.43 5.34
CA VAL A 105 -19.67 -33.43 4.32
C VAL A 105 -18.64 -34.57 4.39
N LYS A 106 -19.11 -35.81 4.63
CA LYS A 106 -18.25 -37.00 4.56
C LYS A 106 -17.71 -37.19 3.15
N LYS A 107 -16.40 -37.43 3.02
CA LYS A 107 -15.78 -37.79 1.73
C LYS A 107 -16.47 -39.04 1.15
N GLN A 108 -17.34 -38.86 0.17
CA GLN A 108 -17.69 -39.95 -0.75
C GLN A 108 -16.70 -39.94 -1.89
N SER A 109 -16.13 -41.10 -2.21
CA SER A 109 -15.29 -41.30 -3.36
C SER A 109 -16.08 -41.02 -4.65
N LEU A 110 -15.90 -39.85 -5.22
CA LEU A 110 -16.46 -39.47 -6.51
C LEU A 110 -15.30 -39.22 -7.48
N ASN A 111 -15.05 -40.23 -8.30
CA ASN A 111 -14.41 -40.08 -9.58
C ASN A 111 -15.40 -39.44 -10.55
N THR A 112 -15.38 -38.14 -10.67
CA THR A 112 -15.85 -37.40 -11.87
C THR A 112 -15.26 -35.99 -11.83
N PRO A 113 -14.72 -35.47 -12.92
CA PRO A 113 -14.21 -34.12 -12.95
C PRO A 113 -15.39 -33.15 -13.00
N SER A 114 -15.78 -32.57 -11.87
CA SER A 114 -16.67 -31.43 -11.85
C SER A 114 -15.84 -30.17 -11.97
N THR A 115 -16.19 -29.39 -12.96
CA THR A 115 -15.79 -28.02 -13.21
C THR A 115 -15.60 -27.24 -11.91
N CYS A 116 -14.40 -26.71 -11.69
CA CYS A 116 -14.14 -25.69 -10.67
C CYS A 116 -15.05 -24.51 -10.94
N GLU A 117 -16.09 -24.34 -10.11
CA GLU A 117 -16.63 -23.01 -9.88
C GLU A 117 -15.51 -22.21 -9.22
N SER A 118 -15.02 -21.22 -9.94
CA SER A 118 -14.02 -20.27 -9.47
C SER A 118 -14.59 -19.56 -8.23
N HIS A 119 -14.15 -19.94 -7.04
CA HIS A 119 -14.22 -19.05 -5.90
C HIS A 119 -13.45 -17.78 -6.31
N ILE A 120 -14.18 -16.75 -6.63
CA ILE A 120 -13.64 -15.40 -6.75
C ILE A 120 -12.98 -15.11 -5.41
N MET A 121 -11.65 -15.17 -5.37
CA MET A 121 -10.88 -14.75 -4.21
C MET A 121 -11.15 -13.24 -4.05
N THR A 122 -12.06 -12.89 -3.15
CA THR A 122 -12.34 -11.49 -2.85
C THR A 122 -11.09 -10.89 -2.20
N PHE A 123 -10.47 -9.92 -2.89
CA PHE A 123 -9.33 -9.20 -2.36
C PHE A 123 -9.77 -8.42 -1.10
N PRO A 124 -9.01 -8.45 0.00
CA PRO A 124 -9.42 -7.76 1.23
C PRO A 124 -9.46 -6.25 1.01
N LEU A 125 -10.48 -5.59 1.58
CA LEU A 125 -10.65 -4.13 1.46
C LEU A 125 -9.51 -3.34 2.09
N ASN A 126 -8.91 -3.86 3.16
CA ASN A 126 -7.77 -3.24 3.82
C ASN A 126 -6.67 -4.28 4.00
N GLN A 127 -5.48 -4.03 3.46
CA GLN A 127 -4.36 -4.95 3.52
C GLN A 127 -3.05 -4.23 3.85
N ILE A 128 -2.18 -4.86 4.63
CA ILE A 128 -0.81 -4.39 4.88
C ILE A 128 0.19 -5.47 4.47
N LEU A 129 1.08 -5.12 3.55
CA LEU A 129 2.25 -5.91 3.18
C LEU A 129 3.38 -5.55 4.15
N TYR A 130 3.80 -6.47 5.01
CA TYR A 130 4.79 -6.21 6.05
C TYR A 130 5.95 -7.20 6.01
N GLY A 131 7.11 -6.79 6.51
CA GLY A 131 8.29 -7.65 6.60
C GLY A 131 9.60 -6.86 6.54
N PRO A 132 10.74 -7.56 6.55
CA PRO A 132 12.07 -6.96 6.49
C PRO A 132 12.30 -6.10 5.24
N PRO A 133 13.25 -5.16 5.26
CA PRO A 133 13.59 -4.36 4.08
C PRO A 133 14.15 -5.23 2.96
N GLY A 134 13.86 -4.83 1.71
CA GLY A 134 14.35 -5.54 0.52
C GLY A 134 13.60 -6.85 0.22
N THR A 135 12.40 -7.07 0.76
CA THR A 135 11.54 -8.24 0.44
C THR A 135 10.58 -8.00 -0.72
N GLY A 136 10.69 -6.86 -1.41
CA GLY A 136 9.89 -6.54 -2.57
C GLY A 136 8.48 -6.02 -2.25
N LYS A 137 8.22 -5.49 -1.05
CA LYS A 137 6.91 -4.95 -0.66
C LYS A 137 6.36 -3.96 -1.68
N THR A 138 7.11 -2.90 -1.99
CA THR A 138 6.72 -1.89 -2.98
C THR A 138 6.58 -2.48 -4.40
N TYR A 139 7.37 -3.49 -4.74
CA TYR A 139 7.24 -4.21 -6.02
C TYR A 139 5.89 -4.93 -6.12
N HIS A 140 5.47 -5.64 -5.07
CA HIS A 140 4.20 -6.37 -5.03
C HIS A 140 2.99 -5.47 -4.79
N THR A 141 3.20 -4.23 -4.32
CA THR A 141 2.11 -3.25 -4.16
C THR A 141 1.43 -2.94 -5.49
N ILE A 142 2.20 -2.85 -6.60
CA ILE A 142 1.66 -2.65 -7.95
C ILE A 142 0.70 -3.79 -8.33
N GLU A 143 1.13 -5.03 -8.10
CA GLU A 143 0.31 -6.23 -8.37
C GLU A 143 -0.97 -6.23 -7.50
N ALA A 144 -0.82 -5.99 -6.21
CA ALA A 144 -1.95 -5.94 -5.28
C ALA A 144 -2.95 -4.82 -5.64
N ALA A 145 -2.45 -3.65 -6.06
CA ALA A 145 -3.28 -2.52 -6.45
C ALA A 145 -4.05 -2.78 -7.75
N VAL A 146 -3.42 -3.37 -8.76
CA VAL A 146 -4.10 -3.74 -10.02
C VAL A 146 -5.14 -4.82 -9.78
N LYS A 147 -4.82 -5.87 -9.01
CA LYS A 147 -5.77 -6.95 -8.65
C LYS A 147 -6.97 -6.42 -7.87
N ALA A 148 -6.78 -5.45 -6.98
CA ALA A 148 -7.88 -4.84 -6.23
C ALA A 148 -8.74 -3.94 -7.13
N ALA A 149 -8.12 -3.14 -8.03
CA ALA A 149 -8.82 -2.22 -8.93
C ALA A 149 -9.55 -2.95 -10.05
N GLU A 150 -8.92 -3.97 -10.65
CA GLU A 150 -9.42 -4.77 -11.77
C GLU A 150 -9.24 -6.27 -11.50
N PRO A 151 -10.11 -6.90 -10.70
CA PRO A 151 -9.97 -8.31 -10.31
C PRO A 151 -9.94 -9.31 -11.47
N SER A 152 -10.53 -8.95 -12.61
CA SER A 152 -10.58 -9.78 -13.82
C SER A 152 -9.39 -9.59 -14.77
N TYR A 153 -8.52 -8.59 -14.51
CA TYR A 153 -7.36 -8.33 -15.35
C TYR A 153 -6.26 -9.35 -15.12
N SER A 154 -5.75 -9.92 -16.21
CA SER A 154 -4.59 -10.84 -16.21
C SER A 154 -3.47 -10.24 -17.07
N TRP A 155 -2.24 -10.56 -16.76
CA TRP A 155 -1.04 -10.10 -17.45
C TRP A 155 -0.04 -11.26 -17.63
N ASP A 156 0.70 -11.23 -18.71
CA ASP A 156 1.73 -12.21 -19.02
C ASP A 156 3.15 -11.65 -18.73
N SER A 157 3.27 -10.31 -18.62
CA SER A 157 4.56 -9.67 -18.37
C SER A 157 4.47 -8.57 -17.30
N ARG A 158 5.64 -8.19 -16.75
CA ARG A 158 5.71 -7.08 -15.78
C ARG A 158 5.44 -5.73 -16.43
N GLU A 159 5.80 -5.59 -17.68
CA GLU A 159 5.57 -4.39 -18.50
C GLU A 159 4.07 -4.14 -18.66
N GLU A 160 3.30 -5.18 -18.98
CA GLU A 160 1.83 -5.08 -19.07
C GLU A 160 1.19 -4.70 -17.75
N LEU A 161 1.61 -5.36 -16.66
CA LEU A 161 1.13 -5.01 -15.31
C LEU A 161 1.43 -3.55 -14.97
N LYS A 162 2.63 -3.07 -15.31
CA LYS A 162 3.03 -1.68 -15.05
C LYS A 162 2.24 -0.69 -15.90
N ALA A 163 2.00 -0.99 -17.18
CA ALA A 163 1.20 -0.17 -18.07
C ALA A 163 -0.24 -0.02 -17.57
N GLU A 164 -0.83 -1.13 -17.09
CA GLU A 164 -2.18 -1.10 -16.52
C GLU A 164 -2.22 -0.30 -15.20
N TYR A 165 -1.21 -0.47 -14.34
CA TYR A 165 -1.09 0.34 -13.13
C TYR A 165 -1.02 1.83 -13.46
N ASP A 166 -0.19 2.23 -14.45
CA ASP A 166 -0.03 3.63 -14.84
C ASP A 166 -1.32 4.19 -15.46
N ARG A 167 -2.06 3.38 -16.21
CA ARG A 167 -3.41 3.74 -16.70
C ARG A 167 -4.37 4.01 -15.53
N LEU A 168 -4.43 3.11 -14.55
CA LEU A 168 -5.31 3.27 -13.39
C LEU A 168 -4.93 4.47 -12.51
N VAL A 169 -3.64 4.80 -12.44
CA VAL A 169 -3.15 6.02 -11.78
C VAL A 169 -3.59 7.27 -12.55
N SER A 170 -3.47 7.26 -13.89
CA SER A 170 -3.93 8.37 -14.75
C SER A 170 -5.44 8.58 -14.63
N ASP A 171 -6.20 7.50 -14.54
CA ASP A 171 -7.66 7.50 -14.31
C ASP A 171 -8.03 7.87 -12.85
N LYS A 172 -7.04 8.13 -11.99
CA LYS A 172 -7.19 8.44 -10.55
C LYS A 172 -7.91 7.35 -9.75
N ARG A 173 -7.97 6.14 -10.28
CA ARG A 173 -8.50 4.96 -9.60
C ARG A 173 -7.49 4.35 -8.63
N ILE A 174 -6.20 4.56 -8.87
CA ILE A 174 -5.13 4.27 -7.92
C ILE A 174 -4.47 5.59 -7.52
N ARG A 175 -4.36 5.82 -6.21
CA ARG A 175 -3.60 6.92 -5.63
C ARG A 175 -2.54 6.40 -4.68
N PHE A 176 -1.40 7.06 -4.67
CA PHE A 176 -0.23 6.68 -3.88
C PHE A 176 0.16 7.81 -2.92
N VAL A 177 0.47 7.45 -1.68
CA VAL A 177 0.98 8.37 -0.66
C VAL A 177 2.03 7.67 0.20
N THR A 178 3.08 8.38 0.59
CA THR A 178 4.08 7.89 1.54
C THR A 178 3.88 8.61 2.87
N PHE A 179 3.75 7.85 3.95
CA PHE A 179 3.66 8.45 5.28
C PHE A 179 5.06 8.80 5.81
N HIS A 180 5.13 9.89 6.55
CA HIS A 180 6.31 10.36 7.28
C HIS A 180 5.88 10.96 8.62
N GLN A 181 6.83 11.23 9.52
CA GLN A 181 6.53 11.63 10.90
C GLN A 181 5.67 12.89 11.03
N SER A 182 5.81 13.84 10.10
CA SER A 182 5.03 15.09 10.08
C SER A 182 3.74 15.01 9.26
N TYR A 183 3.42 13.86 8.64
CA TYR A 183 2.19 13.69 7.86
C TYR A 183 0.98 13.68 8.80
N GLY A 184 -0.03 14.48 8.51
CA GLY A 184 -1.18 14.71 9.40
C GLY A 184 -2.54 14.57 8.73
N TYR A 185 -3.56 14.81 9.53
CA TYR A 185 -4.97 14.82 9.11
C TYR A 185 -5.23 15.82 7.98
N GLU A 186 -4.56 16.98 8.05
CA GLU A 186 -4.74 18.08 7.12
C GLU A 186 -4.31 17.73 5.68
N GLU A 187 -3.28 16.90 5.52
CA GLU A 187 -2.84 16.41 4.21
C GLU A 187 -3.64 15.20 3.75
N PHE A 188 -4.13 14.40 4.70
CA PHE A 188 -4.79 13.14 4.39
C PHE A 188 -6.29 13.29 4.15
N VAL A 189 -6.98 14.00 5.02
CA VAL A 189 -8.45 14.15 4.98
C VAL A 189 -8.86 15.53 4.48
N GLU A 190 -8.66 16.55 5.26
CA GLU A 190 -8.92 17.96 4.90
C GLU A 190 -8.22 18.90 5.86
N GLY A 191 -7.82 20.06 5.36
CA GLY A 191 -7.15 21.07 6.19
C GLY A 191 -7.15 22.45 5.56
N LEU A 192 -6.79 23.44 6.37
CA LEU A 192 -6.62 24.82 5.93
C LEU A 192 -5.26 24.98 5.23
N ARG A 193 -5.25 25.50 4.01
CA ARG A 193 -4.00 25.86 3.32
C ARG A 193 -3.98 27.33 2.98
N ALA A 194 -2.84 27.95 3.29
CA ALA A 194 -2.59 29.32 2.90
C ALA A 194 -2.47 29.44 1.37
N VAL A 195 -3.36 30.21 0.76
CA VAL A 195 -3.34 30.52 -0.67
C VAL A 195 -3.33 32.04 -0.80
N SER A 196 -2.40 32.57 -1.58
CA SER A 196 -2.39 34.00 -1.92
C SER A 196 -3.52 34.26 -2.92
N ASN A 197 -4.46 35.14 -2.55
CA ASN A 197 -5.47 35.60 -3.50
C ASN A 197 -4.88 36.63 -4.47
N GLN A 198 -5.68 37.08 -5.44
CA GLN A 198 -5.25 38.02 -6.49
C GLN A 198 -4.90 39.43 -5.96
N ASP A 199 -5.32 39.74 -4.74
CA ASP A 199 -5.03 41.00 -4.05
C ASP A 199 -3.80 40.90 -3.12
N ASN A 200 -2.96 39.84 -3.27
CA ASN A 200 -1.85 39.52 -2.36
C ASN A 200 -2.27 39.34 -0.89
N GLN A 201 -3.54 39.06 -0.62
CA GLN A 201 -4.01 38.70 0.71
C GLN A 201 -3.96 37.18 0.87
N ILE A 202 -3.59 36.70 2.06
CA ILE A 202 -3.55 35.30 2.38
C ILE A 202 -4.94 34.83 2.80
N GLU A 203 -5.51 33.91 2.06
CA GLU A 203 -6.74 33.20 2.43
C GLU A 203 -6.40 31.77 2.87
N TYR A 204 -7.24 31.20 3.72
CA TYR A 204 -7.10 29.84 4.24
C TYR A 204 -8.30 28.97 3.83
N PRO A 205 -8.44 28.63 2.55
CA PRO A 205 -9.51 27.71 2.14
C PRO A 205 -9.29 26.30 2.69
N ILE A 206 -10.39 25.61 2.96
CA ILE A 206 -10.36 24.20 3.30
C ILE A 206 -10.06 23.41 2.01
N GLN A 207 -8.97 22.66 1.99
CA GLN A 207 -8.61 21.78 0.89
C GLN A 207 -8.83 20.32 1.28
N SER A 208 -9.37 19.53 0.34
CA SER A 208 -9.53 18.08 0.52
C SER A 208 -8.18 17.36 0.38
N GLY A 209 -7.85 16.51 1.35
CA GLY A 209 -6.70 15.63 1.31
C GLY A 209 -6.93 14.42 0.40
N ILE A 210 -5.87 13.63 0.21
CA ILE A 210 -5.85 12.49 -0.75
C ILE A 210 -6.91 11.43 -0.44
N PHE A 211 -7.15 11.12 0.84
CA PHE A 211 -8.14 10.14 1.27
C PHE A 211 -9.57 10.60 1.00
N LYS A 212 -9.87 11.86 1.34
CA LYS A 212 -11.19 12.44 1.06
C LYS A 212 -11.46 12.48 -0.44
N GLN A 213 -10.47 12.89 -1.25
CA GLN A 213 -10.61 12.95 -2.70
C GLN A 213 -10.91 11.57 -3.31
N ILE A 214 -10.17 10.51 -2.94
CA ILE A 214 -10.42 9.18 -3.50
C ILE A 214 -11.76 8.59 -3.04
N CYS A 215 -12.22 8.90 -1.81
CA CYS A 215 -13.55 8.51 -1.34
C CYS A 215 -14.65 9.19 -2.16
N GLN A 216 -14.48 10.46 -2.50
CA GLN A 216 -15.40 11.19 -3.38
C GLN A 216 -15.46 10.59 -4.77
N ASP A 217 -14.29 10.33 -5.39
CA ASP A 217 -14.21 9.70 -6.71
C ASP A 217 -14.85 8.29 -6.72
N ALA A 218 -14.62 7.50 -5.68
CA ALA A 218 -15.18 6.16 -5.54
C ALA A 218 -16.70 6.16 -5.29
N THR A 219 -17.23 7.19 -4.65
CA THR A 219 -18.67 7.34 -4.37
C THR A 219 -19.43 7.86 -5.59
N ALA A 220 -18.76 8.57 -6.49
CA ALA A 220 -19.38 9.14 -7.68
C ALA A 220 -19.99 8.04 -8.55
N SER A 221 -21.32 8.09 -8.73
CA SER A 221 -22.03 7.10 -9.54
C SER A 221 -21.64 7.27 -11.01
N ALA A 222 -21.13 6.21 -11.63
CA ALA A 222 -20.81 6.18 -13.06
C ALA A 222 -22.05 6.44 -13.98
N ILE A 223 -23.26 6.43 -13.42
CA ILE A 223 -24.52 6.51 -14.16
C ILE A 223 -25.16 7.90 -14.11
N ASN A 224 -24.84 8.73 -13.09
CA ASN A 224 -25.38 10.09 -12.97
C ASN A 224 -24.45 11.16 -13.52
N GLN A 225 -23.27 10.79 -14.01
CA GLN A 225 -22.45 11.72 -14.78
C GLN A 225 -22.75 11.47 -16.27
N PRO A 226 -23.10 12.50 -17.04
CA PRO A 226 -22.98 12.40 -18.47
C PRO A 226 -21.57 11.85 -18.74
N ALA A 227 -21.43 10.90 -19.66
CA ALA A 227 -20.14 10.27 -20.00
C ALA A 227 -19.00 11.28 -20.29
N THR A 228 -19.35 12.55 -20.32
CA THR A 228 -18.53 13.73 -20.55
C THR A 228 -18.01 14.42 -19.29
N LEU A 229 -18.54 14.14 -18.08
CA LEU A 229 -18.06 14.78 -16.84
C LEU A 229 -17.22 13.80 -16.01
N LYS A 230 -15.89 13.90 -16.11
CA LYS A 230 -14.96 13.11 -15.32
C LYS A 230 -14.94 13.63 -13.86
N PRO A 231 -14.98 12.77 -12.82
CA PRO A 231 -14.92 13.19 -11.41
C PRO A 231 -13.69 14.02 -11.06
N SER A 232 -12.64 13.83 -11.80
CA SER A 232 -11.34 14.47 -11.63
C SER A 232 -11.13 15.67 -12.55
N ALA A 233 -12.14 16.06 -13.33
CA ALA A 233 -12.05 17.22 -14.22
C ALA A 233 -11.84 18.49 -13.40
N LYS A 234 -10.95 19.36 -13.85
CA LYS A 234 -10.84 20.71 -13.32
C LYS A 234 -12.06 21.50 -13.74
N ILE A 235 -12.46 22.46 -12.89
CA ILE A 235 -13.58 23.33 -13.18
C ILE A 235 -13.03 24.73 -13.44
N TRP A 236 -13.35 25.25 -14.62
CA TRP A 236 -12.92 26.58 -15.04
C TRP A 236 -14.09 27.55 -15.02
N LYS A 237 -13.92 28.65 -14.32
CA LYS A 237 -14.80 29.83 -14.45
C LYS A 237 -14.43 30.57 -15.72
N LEU A 238 -15.41 30.86 -16.57
CA LEU A 238 -15.21 31.62 -17.79
C LEU A 238 -16.24 32.76 -17.92
N SER A 239 -15.79 33.91 -18.37
CA SER A 239 -16.65 35.04 -18.74
C SER A 239 -16.49 35.32 -20.25
N ILE A 240 -17.48 35.00 -21.06
CA ILE A 240 -17.47 35.29 -22.46
C ILE A 240 -18.16 36.65 -22.67
N ASP A 241 -17.41 37.65 -23.08
CA ASP A 241 -17.88 39.01 -23.36
C ASP A 241 -18.76 39.66 -22.25
N GLY A 242 -18.34 39.39 -21.00
CA GLY A 242 -18.97 39.95 -19.79
C GLY A 242 -20.35 39.37 -19.47
N VAL A 243 -21.19 40.12 -18.76
CA VAL A 243 -22.48 39.64 -18.22
C VAL A 243 -23.71 40.20 -18.97
N LYS A 244 -23.53 41.19 -19.84
CA LYS A 244 -24.60 41.72 -20.66
C LYS A 244 -24.96 40.77 -21.82
N PRO A 245 -26.15 40.90 -22.46
CA PRO A 245 -26.45 40.16 -23.70
C PRO A 245 -25.32 40.33 -24.73
N SER A 246 -24.84 39.23 -25.30
CA SER A 246 -23.67 39.21 -26.18
C SER A 246 -23.88 38.24 -27.32
N ARG A 247 -23.74 38.74 -28.56
CA ARG A 247 -23.80 37.92 -29.78
C ARG A 247 -22.67 36.91 -29.82
N VAL A 248 -21.46 37.28 -29.38
CA VAL A 248 -20.30 36.40 -29.31
C VAL A 248 -20.56 35.21 -28.42
N ARG A 249 -21.13 35.44 -27.22
CA ARG A 249 -21.47 34.36 -26.28
C ARG A 249 -22.54 33.44 -26.87
N ASP A 250 -23.59 34.01 -27.47
CA ASP A 250 -24.67 33.24 -28.10
C ASP A 250 -24.13 32.40 -29.25
N TYR A 251 -23.22 32.96 -30.05
CA TYR A 251 -22.50 32.24 -31.09
C TYR A 251 -21.66 31.12 -30.54
N CYS A 252 -20.88 31.38 -29.46
CA CYS A 252 -20.06 30.36 -28.79
C CYS A 252 -20.92 29.18 -28.27
N PHE A 253 -22.07 29.45 -27.69
CA PHE A 253 -22.99 28.41 -27.24
C PHE A 253 -23.60 27.59 -28.39
N ALA A 254 -23.95 28.26 -29.50
CA ALA A 254 -24.55 27.62 -30.68
C ALA A 254 -23.54 26.74 -31.46
N ASN A 255 -22.26 27.12 -31.44
CA ASN A 255 -21.21 26.46 -32.22
C ASN A 255 -20.26 25.58 -31.38
N ASN A 256 -20.63 25.27 -30.13
CA ASN A 256 -19.81 24.50 -29.22
C ASN A 256 -18.37 25.02 -29.07
N LEU A 257 -18.25 26.31 -28.79
CA LEU A 257 -16.99 27.01 -28.59
C LEU A 257 -17.02 27.82 -27.30
N ALA A 258 -15.85 28.10 -26.78
CA ALA A 258 -15.61 29.19 -25.85
C ALA A 258 -14.57 30.14 -26.44
N ALA A 259 -14.72 31.45 -26.24
CA ALA A 259 -13.75 32.41 -26.74
C ALA A 259 -13.49 33.54 -25.72
N ILE A 260 -12.26 34.05 -25.74
CA ILE A 260 -11.86 35.22 -24.97
C ILE A 260 -11.15 36.22 -25.86
N GLY A 261 -11.17 37.49 -25.43
CA GLY A 261 -10.54 38.59 -26.14
C GLY A 261 -9.01 38.61 -26.06
N TRP A 262 -8.44 39.76 -26.35
CA TRP A 262 -7.00 40.05 -26.42
C TRP A 262 -6.29 39.39 -27.61
N GLY A 263 -6.93 39.36 -28.79
CA GLY A 263 -6.37 38.73 -29.99
C GLY A 263 -5.00 39.26 -30.40
N ASP A 264 -4.70 40.54 -30.15
CA ASP A 264 -3.42 41.14 -30.48
C ASP A 264 -2.20 40.53 -29.70
N THR A 265 -2.45 39.57 -28.80
CA THR A 265 -1.37 38.80 -28.16
C THR A 265 -0.80 37.68 -29.02
N GLY A 266 -1.42 37.43 -30.18
CA GLY A 266 -1.03 36.33 -31.07
C GLY A 266 -1.37 34.94 -30.56
N ASP A 267 -0.92 33.93 -31.26
CA ASP A 267 -1.12 32.52 -30.88
C ASP A 267 -0.29 32.12 -29.68
N MET A 268 -0.99 31.85 -28.58
CA MET A 268 -0.33 31.48 -27.30
C MET A 268 0.24 30.06 -27.32
N SER A 269 -0.04 29.25 -28.31
CA SER A 269 0.57 27.90 -28.49
C SER A 269 1.86 27.96 -29.32
N SER A 270 2.13 29.07 -30.00
CA SER A 270 3.36 29.28 -30.79
C SER A 270 4.53 29.70 -29.91
N GLU A 271 5.71 29.10 -30.13
CA GLU A 271 6.96 29.53 -29.52
C GLU A 271 7.50 30.82 -30.16
N GLU A 272 7.13 31.12 -31.43
CA GLU A 272 7.55 32.28 -32.18
C GLU A 272 6.39 33.29 -32.35
N ARG A 273 6.27 34.22 -31.42
CA ARG A 273 5.38 35.37 -31.52
C ARG A 273 6.16 36.59 -32.04
N SER A 274 5.49 37.47 -32.78
CA SER A 274 6.10 38.71 -33.22
C SER A 274 6.48 39.63 -32.05
N ALA A 275 7.42 40.55 -32.26
CA ALA A 275 7.77 41.53 -31.24
C ALA A 275 6.58 42.42 -30.84
N GLU A 276 5.68 42.72 -31.77
CA GLU A 276 4.48 43.53 -31.50
C GLU A 276 3.48 42.77 -30.63
N GLU A 277 3.24 41.51 -30.90
CA GLU A 277 2.38 40.62 -30.06
C GLU A 277 2.93 40.44 -28.64
N GLN A 278 4.27 40.27 -28.53
CA GLN A 278 4.93 40.14 -27.26
C GLN A 278 4.83 41.45 -26.44
N ASP A 279 5.10 42.59 -27.09
CA ASP A 279 4.99 43.91 -26.43
C ASP A 279 3.53 44.21 -26.01
N TYR A 280 2.54 43.83 -26.84
CA TYR A 280 1.15 43.95 -26.43
C TYR A 280 0.83 43.07 -25.22
N PHE A 281 1.23 41.80 -25.23
CA PHE A 281 1.07 40.93 -24.08
C PHE A 281 1.72 41.50 -22.81
N GLU A 282 2.97 42.01 -22.91
CA GLU A 282 3.68 42.60 -21.79
C GLU A 282 2.98 43.87 -21.25
N SER A 283 2.28 44.61 -22.08
CA SER A 283 1.50 45.79 -21.69
C SER A 283 0.24 45.50 -20.88
N LEU A 284 -0.27 44.24 -20.97
CA LEU A 284 -1.51 43.85 -20.31
C LEU A 284 -1.35 43.79 -18.78
N GLY A 285 -2.42 44.06 -18.06
CA GLY A 285 -2.48 43.88 -16.59
C GLY A 285 -2.40 42.42 -16.17
N ALA A 286 -1.94 42.15 -14.95
CA ALA A 286 -1.69 40.81 -14.44
C ALA A 286 -2.90 39.86 -14.55
N LEU A 287 -4.12 40.36 -14.36
CA LEU A 287 -5.35 39.56 -14.45
C LEU A 287 -5.64 39.10 -15.90
N ALA A 288 -5.37 39.97 -16.88
CA ALA A 288 -5.53 39.63 -18.29
C ALA A 288 -4.50 38.60 -18.74
N LYS A 289 -3.21 38.84 -18.44
CA LYS A 289 -2.12 37.89 -18.71
C LYS A 289 -2.44 36.52 -18.14
N SER A 290 -2.79 36.44 -16.87
CA SER A 290 -3.12 35.18 -16.20
C SER A 290 -4.37 34.52 -16.80
N SER A 291 -5.41 35.27 -17.21
CA SER A 291 -6.59 34.71 -17.86
C SER A 291 -6.27 34.05 -19.20
N ILE A 292 -5.44 34.72 -20.01
CA ILE A 292 -5.00 34.21 -21.30
C ILE A 292 -4.20 32.91 -21.11
N MET A 293 -3.20 32.95 -20.24
CA MET A 293 -2.34 31.78 -19.96
C MET A 293 -3.11 30.58 -19.39
N GLU A 294 -4.11 30.82 -18.54
CA GLU A 294 -4.94 29.75 -18.01
C GLU A 294 -5.87 29.16 -19.08
N PHE A 295 -6.43 29.99 -19.92
CA PHE A 295 -7.30 29.58 -21.02
C PHE A 295 -6.55 28.78 -22.10
N SER A 296 -5.37 29.28 -22.51
CA SER A 296 -4.62 28.67 -23.63
C SER A 296 -3.77 27.47 -23.23
N ASN A 297 -3.12 27.51 -22.03
CA ASN A 297 -2.07 26.55 -21.69
C ASN A 297 -2.44 25.59 -20.57
N ARG A 298 -3.46 25.90 -19.75
CA ARG A 298 -3.82 25.08 -18.58
C ARG A 298 -5.14 24.35 -18.69
N MET A 299 -6.10 24.90 -19.47
CA MET A 299 -7.37 24.26 -19.75
C MET A 299 -7.16 23.13 -20.74
N ALA A 300 -7.68 21.94 -20.47
CA ALA A 300 -7.44 20.73 -21.27
C ALA A 300 -8.73 20.00 -21.60
N GLU A 301 -8.69 19.12 -22.59
CA GLU A 301 -9.81 18.28 -22.98
C GLU A 301 -10.32 17.43 -21.79
N GLY A 302 -11.63 17.46 -21.58
CA GLY A 302 -12.32 16.80 -20.48
C GLY A 302 -12.50 17.67 -19.23
N ASP A 303 -11.94 18.89 -19.18
CA ASP A 303 -12.19 19.86 -18.12
C ASP A 303 -13.59 20.46 -18.24
N ILE A 304 -14.16 20.88 -17.10
CA ILE A 304 -15.49 21.49 -17.03
C ILE A 304 -15.34 23.01 -17.13
N VAL A 305 -16.20 23.63 -17.94
CA VAL A 305 -16.29 25.08 -18.06
C VAL A 305 -17.65 25.55 -17.57
N VAL A 306 -17.66 26.49 -16.62
CA VAL A 306 -18.87 27.20 -16.19
C VAL A 306 -18.82 28.63 -16.69
N CYS A 307 -19.76 29.00 -17.56
CA CYS A 307 -19.89 30.38 -18.02
C CYS A 307 -20.76 31.20 -17.06
N VAL A 308 -20.19 32.29 -16.56
CA VAL A 308 -20.84 33.10 -15.52
C VAL A 308 -21.91 34.03 -16.08
N LYS A 309 -22.97 34.24 -15.29
CA LYS A 309 -24.00 35.26 -15.47
C LYS A 309 -23.75 36.54 -14.66
N GLY A 310 -22.85 36.42 -13.69
CA GLY A 310 -22.48 37.49 -12.78
C GLY A 310 -21.49 36.99 -11.71
N GLN A 311 -21.43 37.65 -10.57
CA GLN A 311 -20.53 37.26 -9.48
C GLN A 311 -21.06 36.12 -8.61
N TRP A 312 -22.27 35.63 -8.85
CA TRP A 312 -22.96 34.67 -8.00
C TRP A 312 -23.45 33.43 -8.75
N SER A 313 -23.80 33.59 -10.03
CA SER A 313 -24.48 32.56 -10.78
C SER A 313 -23.82 32.27 -12.12
N ILE A 314 -24.15 31.11 -12.65
CA ILE A 314 -23.73 30.64 -13.97
C ILE A 314 -24.91 30.56 -14.92
N GLN A 315 -24.63 30.72 -16.21
CA GLN A 315 -25.63 30.66 -17.31
C GLN A 315 -25.40 29.49 -18.27
N ALA A 316 -24.23 28.82 -18.19
CA ALA A 316 -23.99 27.63 -18.98
C ALA A 316 -22.93 26.76 -18.31
N VAL A 317 -23.02 25.45 -18.59
CA VAL A 317 -22.04 24.44 -18.21
C VAL A 317 -21.69 23.61 -19.45
N GLY A 318 -20.40 23.39 -19.67
CA GLY A 318 -19.87 22.61 -20.78
C GLY A 318 -18.64 21.84 -20.40
N VAL A 319 -18.14 21.01 -21.32
CA VAL A 319 -16.89 20.25 -21.21
C VAL A 319 -16.00 20.59 -22.38
N VAL A 320 -14.73 20.84 -22.11
CA VAL A 320 -13.70 21.05 -23.14
C VAL A 320 -13.61 19.79 -23.99
N SER A 321 -13.76 19.94 -25.31
CA SER A 321 -13.83 18.82 -26.28
C SER A 321 -12.67 18.79 -27.27
N GLY A 322 -11.65 19.60 -27.07
CA GLY A 322 -10.46 19.65 -27.93
C GLY A 322 -9.47 20.70 -27.46
N ASP A 323 -8.37 20.84 -28.20
CA ASP A 323 -7.27 21.71 -27.87
C ASP A 323 -7.57 23.18 -28.21
N TYR A 324 -6.80 24.06 -27.54
CA TYR A 324 -6.80 25.50 -27.84
C TYR A 324 -6.51 25.81 -29.30
N GLN A 325 -7.19 26.83 -29.85
CA GLN A 325 -7.04 27.33 -31.19
C GLN A 325 -6.93 28.86 -31.21
N TYR A 326 -6.06 29.37 -32.05
CA TYR A 326 -6.02 30.80 -32.33
C TYR A 326 -6.68 31.06 -33.71
N ARG A 327 -7.63 32.01 -33.76
CA ARG A 327 -8.36 32.39 -35.01
C ARG A 327 -8.13 33.86 -35.31
N GLU A 328 -7.36 34.17 -36.31
CA GLU A 328 -7.01 35.55 -36.71
C GLU A 328 -8.24 36.41 -37.01
N GLU A 329 -9.26 35.82 -37.63
CA GLU A 329 -10.52 36.51 -37.95
C GLU A 329 -11.41 36.78 -36.72
N GLY A 330 -11.06 36.21 -35.57
CA GLY A 330 -11.86 36.28 -34.34
C GLY A 330 -13.13 35.43 -34.40
N VAL A 331 -14.14 35.83 -33.61
CA VAL A 331 -15.42 35.10 -33.51
C VAL A 331 -16.58 36.07 -33.70
N GLU A 332 -17.51 35.74 -34.60
CA GLU A 332 -18.67 36.55 -34.97
C GLU A 332 -18.22 37.96 -35.36
N ASP A 333 -18.87 38.99 -34.87
CA ASP A 333 -18.54 40.40 -35.15
C ASP A 333 -17.36 40.95 -34.29
N ARG A 334 -16.59 40.09 -33.62
CA ARG A 334 -15.52 40.48 -32.72
C ARG A 334 -14.17 39.92 -33.16
N SER A 335 -13.44 40.72 -33.90
CA SER A 335 -12.07 40.39 -34.38
C SER A 335 -11.03 40.31 -33.28
N ASP A 336 -11.33 40.80 -32.04
CA ASP A 336 -10.46 40.71 -30.89
C ASP A 336 -10.63 39.41 -30.06
N PHE A 337 -11.66 38.57 -30.38
CA PHE A 337 -11.92 37.29 -29.72
C PHE A 337 -11.25 36.14 -30.48
N CYS A 338 -9.93 36.14 -30.54
CA CYS A 338 -9.13 35.22 -31.34
C CYS A 338 -8.77 33.91 -30.57
N HIS A 339 -8.74 33.94 -29.23
CA HIS A 339 -8.45 32.76 -28.42
C HIS A 339 -9.70 31.91 -28.27
N VAL A 340 -9.70 30.71 -28.85
CA VAL A 340 -10.84 29.83 -28.92
C VAL A 340 -10.54 28.45 -28.33
N MET A 341 -11.51 27.89 -27.62
CA MET A 341 -11.47 26.54 -27.06
C MET A 341 -12.72 25.78 -27.48
N PRO A 342 -12.63 24.62 -28.11
CA PRO A 342 -13.77 23.75 -28.35
C PRO A 342 -14.42 23.33 -27.04
N VAL A 343 -15.71 23.60 -26.86
CA VAL A 343 -16.46 23.27 -25.63
C VAL A 343 -17.82 22.70 -26.00
N ASN A 344 -18.09 21.47 -25.60
CA ASN A 344 -19.43 20.90 -25.72
C ASN A 344 -20.31 21.44 -24.60
N TRP A 345 -21.20 22.38 -24.92
CA TRP A 345 -22.10 22.99 -23.95
C TRP A 345 -23.26 22.03 -23.61
N LEU A 346 -23.21 21.47 -22.37
CA LEU A 346 -24.20 20.53 -21.91
C LEU A 346 -25.53 21.19 -21.54
N ALA A 347 -25.48 22.39 -20.99
CA ALA A 347 -26.66 23.20 -20.69
C ALA A 347 -26.32 24.69 -20.80
N THR A 348 -27.26 25.46 -21.38
CA THR A 348 -27.18 26.91 -21.59
C THR A 348 -28.48 27.57 -21.13
N GLY A 349 -28.46 28.89 -20.91
CA GLY A 349 -29.63 29.63 -20.46
C GLY A 349 -29.95 29.40 -18.96
N LEU A 350 -28.97 28.97 -18.20
CA LEU A 350 -29.11 28.70 -16.77
C LEU A 350 -29.15 29.99 -15.92
N ASP A 351 -29.63 29.85 -14.69
CA ASP A 351 -29.47 30.83 -13.60
C ASP A 351 -29.25 30.09 -12.29
N VAL A 352 -28.10 29.42 -12.18
CA VAL A 352 -27.77 28.61 -11.02
C VAL A 352 -26.80 29.35 -10.12
N ASN A 353 -27.19 29.56 -8.87
CA ASN A 353 -26.38 30.27 -7.86
C ASN A 353 -25.32 29.33 -7.30
N LEU A 354 -24.04 29.71 -7.44
CA LEU A 354 -22.89 28.96 -6.91
C LEU A 354 -22.32 29.57 -5.62
N TYR A 355 -22.95 30.59 -5.02
CA TYR A 355 -22.38 31.32 -3.88
C TYR A 355 -22.09 30.43 -2.68
N GLU A 356 -23.05 29.60 -2.28
CA GLU A 356 -22.88 28.65 -1.18
C GLU A 356 -21.86 27.57 -1.53
N LEU A 357 -21.95 27.02 -2.74
CA LEU A 357 -21.01 26.01 -3.23
C LEU A 357 -19.56 26.55 -3.26
N ASN A 358 -19.40 27.83 -3.64
CA ASN A 358 -18.11 28.52 -3.67
C ASN A 358 -17.66 29.03 -2.26
N GLY A 359 -18.15 28.43 -1.17
CA GLY A 359 -17.76 28.75 0.19
C GLY A 359 -18.19 30.17 0.62
N ASN A 360 -19.39 30.59 0.24
CA ASN A 360 -19.97 31.92 0.49
C ASN A 360 -19.10 33.09 -0.04
N THR A 361 -18.38 32.82 -1.15
CA THR A 361 -17.47 33.78 -1.75
C THR A 361 -17.93 34.12 -3.18
N ARG A 362 -17.82 35.40 -3.56
CA ARG A 362 -18.13 35.88 -4.91
C ARG A 362 -17.14 35.32 -5.93
N LEU A 363 -17.62 35.04 -7.13
CA LEU A 363 -16.76 34.79 -8.29
C LEU A 363 -16.03 36.08 -8.68
N THR A 364 -14.74 36.02 -8.92
CA THR A 364 -13.92 37.18 -9.24
C THR A 364 -14.21 37.73 -10.64
N LEU A 365 -13.80 38.96 -10.92
CA LEU A 365 -13.95 39.62 -12.22
C LEU A 365 -12.95 39.09 -13.26
N LYS A 366 -11.95 38.29 -12.86
CA LYS A 366 -10.99 37.65 -13.78
C LYS A 366 -11.73 36.81 -14.83
N THR A 367 -11.34 36.93 -16.10
CA THR A 367 -12.07 36.29 -17.22
C THR A 367 -12.05 34.78 -17.16
N CYS A 368 -10.88 34.17 -16.94
CA CYS A 368 -10.70 32.73 -16.83
C CYS A 368 -9.85 32.38 -15.62
N TYR A 369 -10.29 31.41 -14.81
CA TYR A 369 -9.52 30.82 -13.72
C TYR A 369 -10.12 29.51 -13.20
N GLU A 370 -9.30 28.69 -12.60
CA GLU A 370 -9.68 27.41 -12.02
C GLU A 370 -10.46 27.59 -10.70
N LEU A 371 -11.63 26.94 -10.59
CA LEU A 371 -12.43 26.87 -9.36
C LEU A 371 -12.01 25.65 -8.55
N THR A 372 -11.33 25.89 -7.43
CA THR A 372 -10.74 24.82 -6.61
C THR A 372 -11.51 24.55 -5.30
N ARG A 373 -12.57 25.32 -5.02
CA ARG A 373 -13.32 25.26 -3.76
C ARG A 373 -14.37 24.15 -3.72
N PHE A 374 -14.71 23.59 -4.86
CA PHE A 374 -15.68 22.51 -4.99
C PHE A 374 -15.30 21.60 -6.14
N THR A 375 -15.82 20.41 -6.10
CA THR A 375 -15.57 19.35 -7.08
C THR A 375 -16.64 19.33 -8.19
N SER A 376 -16.37 18.62 -9.28
CA SER A 376 -17.34 18.37 -10.34
C SER A 376 -18.61 17.68 -9.85
N ILE A 377 -18.49 16.85 -8.83
CA ILE A 377 -19.60 16.13 -8.19
C ILE A 377 -20.50 17.12 -7.44
N GLU A 378 -19.92 17.97 -6.61
CA GLU A 378 -20.68 18.98 -5.87
C GLU A 378 -21.35 20.00 -6.82
N LEU A 379 -20.69 20.34 -7.92
CA LEU A 379 -21.31 21.17 -8.98
C LEU A 379 -22.52 20.45 -9.58
N TYR A 380 -22.37 19.15 -9.91
CA TYR A 380 -23.45 18.35 -10.47
C TYR A 380 -24.66 18.28 -9.53
N GLU A 381 -24.45 18.04 -8.22
CA GLU A 381 -25.53 18.02 -7.22
C GLU A 381 -26.31 19.34 -7.17
N VAL A 382 -25.61 20.47 -7.30
CA VAL A 382 -26.26 21.80 -7.33
C VAL A 382 -27.05 22.00 -8.61
N LEU A 383 -26.52 21.54 -9.76
CA LEU A 383 -27.23 21.58 -11.03
C LEU A 383 -28.50 20.70 -11.01
N GLU A 384 -28.42 19.50 -10.45
CA GLU A 384 -29.54 18.58 -10.29
C GLU A 384 -30.62 19.17 -9.35
N LYS A 385 -30.23 19.70 -8.18
CA LYS A 385 -31.13 20.40 -7.26
C LYS A 385 -31.81 21.62 -7.91
N SER A 386 -31.17 22.20 -8.93
CA SER A 386 -31.70 23.34 -9.67
C SER A 386 -32.52 22.90 -10.92
N ASP A 387 -32.86 21.60 -11.03
CA ASP A 387 -33.63 20.99 -12.15
C ASP A 387 -32.97 21.23 -13.55
N VAL A 388 -31.64 21.31 -13.60
CA VAL A 388 -30.89 21.50 -14.84
C VAL A 388 -30.76 20.15 -15.56
N LYS A 389 -31.37 20.02 -16.73
CA LYS A 389 -31.23 18.84 -17.59
C LYS A 389 -30.03 19.01 -18.51
N LEU A 390 -29.01 18.18 -18.35
CA LEU A 390 -27.84 18.14 -19.23
C LEU A 390 -28.15 17.36 -20.52
N LYS A 391 -27.69 17.82 -21.68
CA LYS A 391 -28.04 17.31 -23.04
C LYS A 391 -27.74 15.81 -23.29
N SER A 392 -26.97 15.14 -22.44
CA SER A 392 -26.63 13.73 -22.62
C SER A 392 -27.38 12.80 -21.66
N TYR A 393 -28.46 13.23 -21.02
CA TYR A 393 -29.24 12.42 -20.07
C TYR A 393 -30.25 11.56 -20.80
N SER A 394 -29.96 10.27 -20.98
CA SER A 394 -30.96 9.26 -21.32
C SER A 394 -31.58 8.75 -20.00
N GLN A 395 -32.89 8.95 -19.86
CA GLN A 395 -33.67 8.39 -18.75
C GLN A 395 -33.50 6.87 -18.70
N ALA A 396 -32.87 6.35 -17.67
CA ALA A 396 -32.87 4.93 -17.34
C ALA A 396 -33.16 4.75 -15.85
N ASP A 397 -34.26 4.07 -15.59
CA ASP A 397 -34.72 3.37 -14.39
C ASP A 397 -34.33 3.89 -13.00
N ASN A 398 -35.34 4.38 -12.27
CA ASN A 398 -35.34 4.74 -10.84
C ASN A 398 -35.13 3.50 -9.92
N ASN A 399 -33.99 2.83 -9.98
CA ASN A 399 -33.66 1.80 -9.00
C ASN A 399 -32.31 2.18 -8.33
N PRO A 400 -32.30 2.61 -7.03
CA PRO A 400 -31.10 3.09 -6.36
C PRO A 400 -29.99 2.04 -6.24
N GLU A 401 -30.28 0.76 -6.33
CA GLU A 401 -29.26 -0.30 -6.33
C GLU A 401 -28.49 -0.44 -7.65
N LYS A 402 -29.04 0.06 -8.78
CA LYS A 402 -28.35 0.04 -10.09
C LYS A 402 -27.36 1.17 -10.27
N HIS A 403 -27.30 2.15 -9.37
CA HIS A 403 -26.52 3.40 -9.53
C HIS A 403 -25.23 3.45 -8.73
N ARG A 404 -24.81 2.36 -8.09
CA ARG A 404 -23.51 2.29 -7.42
C ARG A 404 -22.37 2.26 -8.45
N ASN A 405 -21.34 3.05 -8.19
CA ASN A 405 -20.09 2.93 -8.93
C ASN A 405 -19.51 1.53 -8.69
N LYS A 406 -19.50 0.71 -9.74
CA LYS A 406 -18.99 -0.67 -9.67
C LYS A 406 -17.46 -0.76 -9.85
N GLN A 407 -16.81 0.36 -10.17
CA GLN A 407 -15.37 0.40 -10.32
C GLN A 407 -14.71 0.44 -8.93
N ASN A 408 -13.67 -0.35 -8.78
CA ASN A 408 -12.87 -0.32 -7.56
C ASN A 408 -11.83 0.79 -7.62
N TYR A 409 -11.58 1.39 -6.47
CA TYR A 409 -10.55 2.40 -6.24
C TYR A 409 -9.56 1.90 -5.21
N VAL A 410 -8.30 2.32 -5.32
CA VAL A 410 -7.22 1.83 -4.45
C VAL A 410 -6.39 2.99 -3.92
N LEU A 411 -6.28 3.09 -2.61
CA LEU A 411 -5.33 3.97 -1.95
C LEU A 411 -4.13 3.14 -1.48
N VAL A 412 -2.97 3.42 -2.04
CA VAL A 412 -1.70 2.84 -1.60
C VAL A 412 -1.04 3.77 -0.60
N ILE A 413 -0.71 3.26 0.58
CA ILE A 413 -0.03 3.98 1.66
C ILE A 413 1.32 3.31 1.91
N ASP A 414 2.39 3.91 1.40
CA ASP A 414 3.74 3.41 1.63
C ASP A 414 4.25 3.85 3.00
N GLU A 415 5.01 2.99 3.68
CA GLU A 415 5.57 3.24 5.02
C GLU A 415 4.49 3.65 6.04
N ILE A 416 3.37 2.93 6.06
CA ILE A 416 2.20 3.28 6.87
C ILE A 416 2.53 3.46 8.37
N ASN A 417 3.54 2.75 8.89
CA ASN A 417 3.99 2.83 10.27
C ASN A 417 4.89 4.06 10.58
N ARG A 418 5.36 4.80 9.57
CA ARG A 418 6.19 6.01 9.77
C ARG A 418 5.36 7.22 10.19
N GLY A 419 4.06 7.23 9.92
CA GLY A 419 3.12 8.24 10.40
C GLY A 419 2.45 7.84 11.71
N ASN A 420 2.00 8.82 12.48
CA ASN A 420 1.06 8.54 13.58
C ASN A 420 -0.34 8.29 12.99
N ILE A 421 -0.65 7.02 12.71
CA ILE A 421 -1.84 6.62 11.96
C ILE A 421 -3.13 7.09 12.66
N SER A 422 -3.19 7.01 13.98
CA SER A 422 -4.34 7.49 14.75
C SER A 422 -4.54 9.01 14.62
N LYS A 423 -3.45 9.78 14.45
CA LYS A 423 -3.52 11.22 14.18
C LYS A 423 -3.90 11.48 12.71
N VAL A 424 -3.41 10.69 11.77
CA VAL A 424 -3.65 10.87 10.33
C VAL A 424 -5.09 10.54 9.96
N PHE A 425 -5.62 9.43 10.45
CA PHE A 425 -7.02 9.03 10.21
C PHE A 425 -8.01 9.73 11.14
N GLY A 426 -7.58 10.13 12.33
CA GLY A 426 -8.45 10.71 13.33
C GLY A 426 -9.67 9.82 13.62
N GLU A 427 -10.86 10.42 13.69
CA GLU A 427 -12.14 9.73 13.88
C GLU A 427 -12.52 8.80 12.72
N LEU A 428 -11.97 9.01 11.52
CA LEU A 428 -12.28 8.22 10.33
C LEU A 428 -11.73 6.78 10.39
N ILE A 429 -10.88 6.49 11.38
CA ILE A 429 -10.36 5.14 11.63
C ILE A 429 -11.48 4.09 11.77
N THR A 430 -12.65 4.50 12.29
CA THR A 430 -13.81 3.63 12.42
C THR A 430 -14.47 3.36 11.08
N LEU A 431 -14.47 4.33 10.17
CA LEU A 431 -15.15 4.25 8.88
C LEU A 431 -14.43 3.34 7.88
N ILE A 432 -13.13 3.06 8.06
CA ILE A 432 -12.41 2.13 7.18
C ILE A 432 -12.76 0.66 7.45
N GLU A 433 -13.42 0.36 8.57
CA GLU A 433 -13.86 -1.00 8.89
C GLU A 433 -14.89 -1.48 7.86
N PRO A 434 -14.75 -2.71 7.29
CA PRO A 434 -15.61 -3.17 6.21
C PRO A 434 -17.12 -3.05 6.49
N SER A 435 -17.56 -3.39 7.70
CA SER A 435 -19.00 -3.31 8.08
C SER A 435 -19.54 -1.89 8.20
N LYS A 436 -18.66 -0.88 8.40
CA LYS A 436 -19.03 0.53 8.59
C LYS A 436 -19.00 1.34 7.30
N ARG A 437 -18.61 0.73 6.19
CA ARG A 437 -18.53 1.37 4.88
C ARG A 437 -19.90 1.70 4.32
N LYS A 438 -19.97 2.75 3.51
CA LYS A 438 -21.22 3.17 2.84
C LYS A 438 -21.81 2.03 2.01
N GLY A 439 -23.06 1.69 2.27
CA GLY A 439 -23.77 0.61 1.59
C GLY A 439 -23.74 -0.74 2.31
N GLN A 440 -23.08 -0.82 3.47
CA GLN A 440 -23.16 -1.97 4.37
C GLN A 440 -24.28 -1.78 5.43
N GLU A 441 -24.70 -2.85 6.08
CA GLU A 441 -25.79 -2.81 7.07
C GLU A 441 -25.50 -1.89 8.26
N GLU A 442 -24.23 -1.81 8.68
CA GLU A 442 -23.80 -0.98 9.80
C GLU A 442 -23.08 0.31 9.33
N ALA A 443 -23.41 0.79 8.13
CA ALA A 443 -22.78 1.99 7.57
C ALA A 443 -22.82 3.17 8.54
N LEU A 444 -21.70 3.85 8.70
CA LEU A 444 -21.56 5.04 9.53
C LEU A 444 -21.19 6.25 8.69
N GLU A 445 -21.69 7.40 9.12
CA GLU A 445 -21.33 8.70 8.60
C GLU A 445 -20.89 9.61 9.76
N LEU A 446 -19.80 10.35 9.59
CA LEU A 446 -19.26 11.27 10.56
C LEU A 446 -19.18 12.68 9.96
N THR A 447 -19.26 13.69 10.80
CA THR A 447 -19.10 15.09 10.37
C THR A 447 -17.63 15.48 10.46
N LEU A 448 -17.06 15.96 9.34
CA LEU A 448 -15.67 16.39 9.28
C LEU A 448 -15.45 17.70 10.06
N PRO A 449 -14.36 17.85 10.83
CA PRO A 449 -14.17 18.96 11.76
C PRO A 449 -13.94 20.32 11.09
N TYR A 450 -13.28 20.38 9.91
CA TYR A 450 -13.00 21.64 9.23
C TYR A 450 -14.17 22.10 8.36
N SER A 451 -14.69 21.20 7.52
CA SER A 451 -15.75 21.54 6.57
C SER A 451 -17.16 21.48 7.16
N GLY A 452 -17.36 20.78 8.28
CA GLY A 452 -18.69 20.50 8.84
C GLY A 452 -19.56 19.58 7.95
N LYS A 453 -18.97 18.99 6.89
CA LYS A 453 -19.70 18.14 5.94
C LYS A 453 -19.77 16.69 6.44
N PRO A 454 -20.89 15.98 6.16
CA PRO A 454 -20.98 14.55 6.40
C PRO A 454 -19.99 13.78 5.51
N PHE A 455 -19.39 12.73 6.06
CA PHE A 455 -18.40 11.92 5.37
C PHE A 455 -18.56 10.44 5.71
N SER A 456 -18.46 9.59 4.69
CA SER A 456 -18.46 8.13 4.79
C SER A 456 -17.42 7.53 3.84
N VAL A 457 -16.91 6.36 4.17
CA VAL A 457 -15.97 5.62 3.31
C VAL A 457 -16.75 4.65 2.42
N PRO A 458 -16.59 4.66 1.09
CA PRO A 458 -17.31 3.78 0.19
C PRO A 458 -16.82 2.33 0.26
N ASP A 459 -17.67 1.36 -0.09
CA ASP A 459 -17.38 -0.08 -0.04
C ASP A 459 -16.52 -0.59 -1.21
N ASN A 460 -16.34 0.20 -2.26
CA ASN A 460 -15.48 -0.07 -3.41
C ASN A 460 -14.08 0.57 -3.33
N LEU A 461 -13.69 1.11 -2.15
CA LEU A 461 -12.36 1.64 -1.89
C LEU A 461 -11.50 0.60 -1.18
N TYR A 462 -10.37 0.24 -1.76
CA TYR A 462 -9.36 -0.63 -1.18
C TYR A 462 -8.20 0.19 -0.60
N ILE A 463 -7.67 -0.23 0.54
CA ILE A 463 -6.53 0.42 1.19
C ILE A 463 -5.40 -0.60 1.31
N ILE A 464 -4.26 -0.32 0.67
CA ILE A 464 -3.09 -1.20 0.69
C ILE A 464 -1.94 -0.44 1.34
N GLY A 465 -1.51 -0.89 2.51
CA GLY A 465 -0.35 -0.35 3.22
C GLY A 465 0.91 -1.17 2.99
N THR A 466 2.10 -0.54 3.05
CA THR A 466 3.36 -1.23 3.23
C THR A 466 3.97 -0.87 4.59
N MET A 467 4.68 -1.81 5.21
CA MET A 467 5.29 -1.61 6.51
C MET A 467 6.64 -2.34 6.60
N ASN A 468 7.71 -1.62 6.94
CA ASN A 468 8.99 -2.19 7.30
C ASN A 468 8.97 -2.59 8.77
N THR A 469 9.26 -3.87 9.06
CA THR A 469 9.25 -4.40 10.43
C THR A 469 10.55 -4.11 11.19
N ALA A 470 11.65 -3.91 10.49
CA ALA A 470 12.96 -3.59 11.09
C ALA A 470 13.00 -2.20 11.76
N ASP A 471 12.13 -1.28 11.37
CA ASP A 471 12.11 0.10 11.88
C ASP A 471 11.49 0.15 13.29
N ARG A 472 12.21 -0.26 14.32
CA ARG A 472 11.74 -0.26 15.74
C ARG A 472 11.53 1.13 16.34
N SER A 473 12.12 2.17 15.77
CA SER A 473 11.96 3.56 16.24
C SER A 473 10.57 4.14 15.99
N LEU A 474 9.76 3.44 15.19
CA LEU A 474 8.44 3.88 14.79
C LEU A 474 7.38 3.27 15.71
N ALA A 475 6.36 4.04 16.02
CA ALA A 475 5.30 3.66 16.94
C ALA A 475 4.71 2.29 16.55
N MET A 476 4.61 1.38 17.53
CA MET A 476 3.87 0.14 17.33
C MET A 476 2.47 0.49 16.85
N MET A 477 2.05 -0.15 15.77
CA MET A 477 0.72 0.09 15.21
C MET A 477 -0.34 -0.14 16.29
N ASP A 478 -1.21 0.85 16.48
CA ASP A 478 -2.30 0.78 17.44
C ASP A 478 -3.15 -0.49 17.21
N THR A 479 -3.51 -1.15 18.31
CA THR A 479 -4.35 -2.36 18.30
C THR A 479 -5.67 -2.13 17.57
N ALA A 480 -6.21 -0.90 17.63
CA ALA A 480 -7.43 -0.53 16.92
C ALA A 480 -7.29 -0.63 15.40
N LEU A 481 -6.12 -0.31 14.85
CA LEU A 481 -5.81 -0.46 13.42
C LEU A 481 -5.54 -1.90 13.04
N ARG A 482 -4.78 -2.62 13.90
CA ARG A 482 -4.37 -3.98 13.60
C ARG A 482 -5.54 -4.91 13.29
N ARG A 483 -6.69 -4.69 13.90
CA ARG A 483 -7.91 -5.48 13.65
C ARG A 483 -8.69 -5.08 12.39
N ARG A 484 -8.33 -3.95 11.73
CA ARG A 484 -9.02 -3.42 10.55
C ARG A 484 -8.30 -3.73 9.25
N PHE A 485 -7.10 -4.30 9.32
CA PHE A 485 -6.30 -4.67 8.17
C PHE A 485 -5.95 -6.16 8.21
N ASP A 486 -5.95 -6.78 7.03
CA ASP A 486 -5.36 -8.09 6.82
C ASP A 486 -3.85 -7.93 6.60
N PHE A 487 -3.07 -8.70 7.34
CA PHE A 487 -1.61 -8.62 7.32
C PHE A 487 -1.04 -9.73 6.45
N VAL A 488 -0.32 -9.34 5.39
CA VAL A 488 0.38 -10.27 4.49
C VAL A 488 1.87 -10.16 4.73
N GLU A 489 2.45 -11.25 5.23
CA GLU A 489 3.87 -11.32 5.54
C GLU A 489 4.70 -11.49 4.28
N MET A 490 5.72 -10.64 4.14
CA MET A 490 6.65 -10.59 3.02
C MET A 490 8.06 -10.91 3.52
N MET A 491 8.35 -12.20 3.73
CA MET A 491 9.67 -12.64 4.16
C MET A 491 10.64 -12.78 2.98
N PRO A 492 11.97 -12.78 3.24
CA PRO A 492 12.95 -13.07 2.21
C PRO A 492 12.67 -14.42 1.53
N LYS A 493 12.79 -14.45 0.21
CA LYS A 493 12.60 -15.66 -0.62
C LYS A 493 13.91 -16.00 -1.32
N PRO A 494 14.85 -16.74 -0.67
CA PRO A 494 16.08 -17.18 -1.31
C PRO A 494 15.86 -18.03 -2.56
N GLU A 495 14.69 -18.70 -2.67
CA GLU A 495 14.32 -19.54 -3.81
C GLU A 495 14.28 -18.74 -5.13
N LEU A 496 14.06 -17.44 -5.08
CA LEU A 496 14.12 -16.56 -6.25
C LEU A 496 15.54 -16.42 -6.83
N LEU A 497 16.57 -16.84 -6.09
CA LEU A 497 17.98 -16.83 -6.47
C LEU A 497 18.49 -18.24 -6.79
N GLU A 498 17.61 -19.23 -6.93
CA GLU A 498 17.97 -20.61 -7.26
C GLU A 498 18.76 -20.67 -8.59
N GLY A 499 19.89 -21.38 -8.58
CA GLY A 499 20.76 -21.52 -9.75
C GLY A 499 21.55 -20.26 -10.14
N VAL A 500 21.42 -19.15 -9.39
CA VAL A 500 22.19 -17.92 -9.69
C VAL A 500 23.57 -18.00 -9.06
N VAL A 501 24.59 -18.20 -9.91
CA VAL A 501 25.99 -18.35 -9.50
C VAL A 501 26.86 -17.26 -10.15
N VAL A 502 27.66 -16.54 -9.33
CA VAL A 502 28.58 -15.48 -9.76
C VAL A 502 30.00 -15.85 -9.33
N LYS A 503 30.90 -16.13 -10.26
CA LYS A 503 32.27 -16.59 -9.97
C LYS A 503 32.34 -17.70 -8.91
N GLY A 504 31.43 -18.66 -8.97
CA GLY A 504 31.34 -19.77 -8.01
C GLY A 504 30.58 -19.46 -6.71
N ILE A 505 30.13 -18.23 -6.53
CA ILE A 505 29.31 -17.81 -5.37
C ILE A 505 27.85 -18.14 -5.66
N ASP A 506 27.25 -19.03 -4.90
CA ASP A 506 25.83 -19.35 -4.91
C ASP A 506 25.06 -18.30 -4.09
N LEU A 507 24.26 -17.46 -4.78
CA LEU A 507 23.55 -16.36 -4.12
C LEU A 507 22.41 -16.84 -3.24
N GLN A 508 21.78 -17.96 -3.56
CA GLN A 508 20.72 -18.56 -2.74
C GLN A 508 21.28 -19.01 -1.39
N CYS A 509 22.35 -19.80 -1.43
CA CYS A 509 23.04 -20.28 -0.22
C CYS A 509 23.60 -19.12 0.61
N LEU A 510 24.19 -18.12 -0.05
CA LEU A 510 24.72 -16.94 0.60
C LEU A 510 23.64 -16.19 1.39
N LEU A 511 22.52 -15.85 0.74
CA LEU A 511 21.41 -15.13 1.40
C LEU A 511 20.79 -15.95 2.54
N LYS A 512 20.60 -17.26 2.31
CA LYS A 512 20.02 -18.17 3.32
C LYS A 512 20.87 -18.22 4.58
N VAL A 513 22.19 -18.38 4.45
CA VAL A 513 23.10 -18.49 5.63
C VAL A 513 23.25 -17.14 6.33
N LEU A 514 23.34 -16.02 5.61
CA LEU A 514 23.35 -14.70 6.23
C LEU A 514 22.09 -14.50 7.09
N ASN A 515 20.90 -14.79 6.53
CA ASN A 515 19.65 -14.63 7.25
C ASN A 515 19.50 -15.56 8.45
N GLN A 516 19.93 -16.81 8.34
CA GLN A 516 19.94 -17.72 9.50
C GLN A 516 20.78 -17.17 10.68
N ARG A 517 21.93 -16.57 10.38
CA ARG A 517 22.79 -15.99 11.42
C ARG A 517 22.21 -14.71 12.00
N ILE A 518 21.62 -13.85 11.15
CA ILE A 518 20.93 -12.63 11.61
C ILE A 518 19.77 -13.02 12.54
N GLU A 519 18.97 -14.00 12.15
CA GLU A 519 17.83 -14.46 12.96
C GLU A 519 18.26 -14.96 14.36
N ILE A 520 19.39 -15.68 14.45
CA ILE A 520 19.93 -16.18 15.72
C ILE A 520 20.53 -15.05 16.57
N LEU A 521 21.25 -14.11 15.95
CA LEU A 521 21.99 -13.05 16.66
C LEU A 521 21.13 -11.84 17.01
N TYR A 522 19.99 -11.70 16.35
CA TYR A 522 19.09 -10.57 16.51
C TYR A 522 17.62 -11.01 16.49
N ASP A 523 16.97 -11.10 15.34
CA ASP A 523 15.62 -11.63 15.14
C ASP A 523 15.27 -11.82 13.65
N ARG A 524 14.11 -12.39 13.36
CA ARG A 524 13.62 -12.65 12.01
C ARG A 524 13.21 -11.39 11.24
N GLU A 525 12.88 -10.31 11.94
CA GLU A 525 12.37 -9.06 11.35
C GLU A 525 13.49 -8.23 10.71
N HIS A 526 14.75 -8.53 11.06
CA HIS A 526 15.95 -7.86 10.55
C HIS A 526 16.69 -8.67 9.49
N THR A 527 16.08 -9.73 8.96
CA THR A 527 16.68 -10.51 7.87
C THR A 527 16.80 -9.70 6.57
N LEU A 528 17.77 -10.05 5.72
CA LEU A 528 18.03 -9.38 4.44
C LEU A 528 17.05 -9.85 3.37
N GLY A 529 16.37 -8.92 2.70
CA GLY A 529 15.49 -9.24 1.59
C GLY A 529 16.26 -9.66 0.33
N HIS A 530 15.64 -10.52 -0.48
CA HIS A 530 16.21 -11.00 -1.75
C HIS A 530 16.39 -9.89 -2.80
N ALA A 531 15.66 -8.77 -2.69
CA ALA A 531 15.73 -7.65 -3.63
C ALA A 531 17.12 -6.99 -3.67
N PHE A 532 17.93 -7.10 -2.61
CA PHE A 532 19.31 -6.64 -2.64
C PHE A 532 20.17 -7.34 -3.71
N LEU A 533 19.87 -8.62 -3.99
CA LEU A 533 20.63 -9.45 -4.92
C LEU A 533 19.95 -9.59 -6.31
N MET A 534 18.74 -9.06 -6.50
CA MET A 534 18.05 -9.12 -7.80
C MET A 534 18.80 -8.39 -8.94
N PRO A 535 19.49 -7.24 -8.73
CA PRO A 535 20.31 -6.62 -9.77
C PRO A 535 21.46 -7.52 -10.22
N VAL A 536 22.06 -8.27 -9.29
CA VAL A 536 23.12 -9.25 -9.61
C VAL A 536 22.56 -10.39 -10.46
N LYS A 537 21.39 -10.93 -10.07
CA LYS A 537 20.67 -11.97 -10.85
C LYS A 537 20.40 -11.52 -12.28
N ALA A 538 19.88 -10.30 -12.46
CA ALA A 538 19.58 -9.75 -13.80
C ALA A 538 20.82 -9.67 -14.70
N LEU A 539 21.99 -9.39 -14.14
CA LEU A 539 23.26 -9.38 -14.88
C LEU A 539 23.76 -10.79 -15.20
N VAL A 540 23.54 -11.77 -14.32
CA VAL A 540 23.84 -13.19 -14.58
C VAL A 540 22.99 -13.74 -15.71
N GLU A 541 21.70 -13.44 -15.72
CA GLU A 541 20.74 -13.84 -16.77
C GLU A 541 21.11 -13.24 -18.15
N GLN A 542 21.84 -12.09 -18.16
CA GLN A 542 22.39 -11.49 -19.38
C GLN A 542 23.80 -12.00 -19.74
N ASP A 543 24.30 -13.04 -19.06
CA ASP A 543 25.65 -13.60 -19.21
C ASP A 543 26.81 -12.60 -18.95
N LYS A 544 26.56 -11.58 -18.13
CA LYS A 544 27.52 -10.51 -17.78
C LYS A 544 28.20 -10.78 -16.44
N GLN A 545 28.91 -11.92 -16.32
CA GLN A 545 29.50 -12.39 -15.06
C GLN A 545 30.44 -11.40 -14.35
N VAL A 546 31.25 -10.65 -15.13
CA VAL A 546 32.18 -9.65 -14.55
C VAL A 546 31.40 -8.50 -13.91
N LEU A 547 30.38 -7.99 -14.59
CA LEU A 547 29.53 -6.92 -14.07
C LEU A 547 28.69 -7.41 -12.89
N ALA A 548 28.17 -8.63 -12.94
CA ALA A 548 27.43 -9.24 -11.86
C ALA A 548 28.26 -9.34 -10.57
N PHE A 549 29.55 -9.70 -10.68
CA PHE A 549 30.43 -9.73 -9.53
C PHE A 549 30.75 -8.33 -9.00
N SER A 550 30.97 -7.36 -9.87
CA SER A 550 31.15 -5.95 -9.45
C SER A 550 29.92 -5.39 -8.76
N GLU A 551 28.71 -5.75 -9.23
CA GLU A 551 27.47 -5.37 -8.57
C GLU A 551 27.33 -6.04 -7.20
N LEU A 552 27.69 -7.33 -7.08
CA LEU A 552 27.70 -8.02 -5.79
C LEU A 552 28.62 -7.33 -4.77
N GLN A 553 29.84 -6.93 -5.19
CA GLN A 553 30.75 -6.15 -4.36
C GLN A 553 30.10 -4.84 -3.90
N SER A 554 29.50 -4.09 -4.83
CA SER A 554 28.79 -2.85 -4.54
C SER A 554 27.65 -3.05 -3.54
N VAL A 555 26.86 -4.11 -3.71
CA VAL A 555 25.75 -4.46 -2.80
C VAL A 555 26.27 -4.75 -1.39
N PHE A 556 27.37 -5.49 -1.26
CA PHE A 556 27.97 -5.75 0.07
C PHE A 556 28.50 -4.49 0.71
N GLN A 557 29.33 -3.72 -0.01
CA GLN A 557 30.00 -2.53 0.52
C GLN A 557 29.04 -1.38 0.85
N ASN A 558 27.99 -1.19 0.04
CA ASN A 558 27.17 0.00 0.11
C ASN A 558 25.76 -0.25 0.64
N LYS A 559 25.33 -1.50 0.80
CA LYS A 559 23.98 -1.84 1.25
C LYS A 559 23.97 -2.83 2.41
N ILE A 560 24.59 -4.03 2.26
CA ILE A 560 24.50 -5.09 3.27
C ILE A 560 25.29 -4.73 4.54
N ILE A 561 26.57 -4.35 4.41
CA ILE A 561 27.38 -4.02 5.58
C ILE A 561 26.85 -2.81 6.32
N PRO A 562 26.53 -1.68 5.67
CA PRO A 562 25.92 -0.54 6.38
C PRO A 562 24.58 -0.90 7.07
N LEU A 563 23.79 -1.78 6.48
CA LEU A 563 22.54 -2.25 7.11
C LEU A 563 22.82 -3.12 8.34
N LEU A 564 23.86 -3.96 8.30
CA LEU A 564 24.28 -4.74 9.46
C LEU A 564 24.85 -3.86 10.59
N GLU A 565 25.57 -2.77 10.23
CA GLU A 565 26.04 -1.77 11.19
C GLU A 565 24.86 -1.14 11.95
N GLU A 566 23.81 -0.75 11.22
CA GLU A 566 22.58 -0.22 11.79
C GLU A 566 21.86 -1.25 12.70
N TYR A 567 21.71 -2.47 12.23
CA TYR A 567 21.01 -3.52 12.97
C TYR A 567 21.71 -3.91 14.27
N PHE A 568 23.02 -4.02 14.26
CA PHE A 568 23.80 -4.43 15.41
C PHE A 568 24.37 -3.25 16.21
N PHE A 569 23.94 -2.01 15.94
CA PHE A 569 24.39 -0.80 16.66
C PHE A 569 25.93 -0.71 16.72
N GLU A 570 26.59 -0.92 15.58
CA GLU A 570 28.04 -0.94 15.43
C GLU A 570 28.76 -2.03 16.26
N ASP A 571 28.04 -3.06 16.71
CA ASP A 571 28.65 -4.24 17.32
C ASP A 571 29.34 -5.10 16.26
N TRP A 572 30.55 -4.70 15.91
CA TRP A 572 31.38 -5.35 14.90
C TRP A 572 31.66 -6.82 15.18
N SER A 573 31.62 -7.24 16.46
CA SER A 573 31.81 -8.65 16.83
C SER A 573 30.67 -9.52 16.28
N LYS A 574 29.42 -9.06 16.34
CA LYS A 574 28.26 -9.76 15.77
C LYS A 574 28.27 -9.73 14.25
N ILE A 575 28.63 -8.58 13.65
CA ILE A 575 28.71 -8.47 12.19
C ILE A 575 29.75 -9.46 11.64
N ARG A 576 30.90 -9.63 12.32
CA ARG A 576 31.88 -10.66 11.98
C ARG A 576 31.30 -12.10 12.03
N LEU A 577 30.44 -12.38 13.00
CA LEU A 577 29.74 -13.68 13.07
C LEU A 577 28.78 -13.88 11.91
N VAL A 578 28.03 -12.85 11.52
CA VAL A 578 27.16 -12.89 10.35
C VAL A 578 27.96 -13.21 9.10
N LEU A 579 29.08 -12.53 8.89
CA LEU A 579 29.95 -12.68 7.71
C LEU A 579 30.90 -13.92 7.79
N ALA A 580 30.86 -14.68 8.90
CA ALA A 580 31.79 -15.79 9.17
C ALA A 580 33.28 -15.38 9.25
N ASP A 581 33.59 -14.11 9.44
CA ASP A 581 34.98 -13.60 9.49
C ASP A 581 35.78 -14.18 10.67
N ASN A 582 35.08 -14.61 11.74
CA ASN A 582 35.69 -15.34 12.85
C ASN A 582 36.27 -16.72 12.46
N GLN A 583 35.91 -17.27 11.29
CA GLN A 583 36.34 -18.58 10.80
C GLN A 583 37.24 -18.51 9.56
N LYS A 584 37.40 -17.33 8.96
CA LYS A 584 38.20 -17.08 7.76
C LYS A 584 39.66 -16.77 8.11
N SER A 585 40.58 -17.05 7.16
CA SER A 585 41.95 -16.53 7.25
C SER A 585 41.92 -15.00 7.18
N GLN A 586 42.92 -14.29 7.75
CA GLN A 586 42.94 -12.83 7.82
C GLN A 586 42.81 -12.13 6.48
N GLU A 587 43.28 -12.75 5.41
CA GLU A 587 43.26 -12.22 4.05
C GLU A 587 41.81 -12.22 3.48
N LYS A 588 40.95 -13.13 3.94
CA LYS A 588 39.55 -13.31 3.48
C LYS A 588 38.51 -12.65 4.37
N GLN A 589 38.95 -11.96 5.45
CA GLN A 589 38.07 -11.28 6.38
C GLN A 589 37.70 -9.89 5.87
N PHE A 590 36.41 -9.60 5.79
CA PHE A 590 35.89 -8.25 5.52
C PHE A 590 36.08 -7.33 6.72
N ILE A 591 35.99 -7.89 7.95
CA ILE A 591 36.21 -7.19 9.21
C ILE A 591 37.34 -7.88 9.94
N LYS A 592 38.46 -7.19 10.05
CA LYS A 592 39.67 -7.65 10.74
C LYS A 592 39.59 -7.33 12.22
N GLU A 593 40.06 -8.26 13.05
CA GLU A 593 40.15 -8.08 14.48
C GLU A 593 41.58 -7.84 14.89
N HIS A 594 41.83 -6.78 15.65
CA HIS A 594 43.11 -6.41 16.22
C HIS A 594 43.01 -6.37 17.73
N THR A 595 43.72 -7.27 18.40
CA THR A 595 43.80 -7.25 19.85
C THR A 595 44.98 -6.43 20.28
N HIS A 596 44.73 -5.35 21.00
CA HIS A 596 45.77 -4.48 21.53
C HIS A 596 46.43 -5.17 22.73
N THR A 597 47.78 -5.26 22.67
CA THR A 597 48.60 -5.73 23.79
C THR A 597 48.70 -4.67 24.89
N LYS A 598 49.10 -5.10 26.11
CA LYS A 598 49.34 -4.16 27.20
C LYS A 598 50.40 -3.12 26.84
N GLN A 599 51.38 -3.50 26.02
CA GLN A 599 52.43 -2.58 25.52
C GLN A 599 51.85 -1.51 24.60
N ASP A 600 50.92 -1.91 23.68
CA ASP A 600 50.28 -0.96 22.77
C ASP A 600 49.42 0.04 23.55
N LEU A 601 48.65 -0.44 24.54
CA LEU A 601 47.82 0.42 25.35
C LEU A 601 48.64 1.37 26.20
N THR A 602 49.76 0.90 26.75
CA THR A 602 50.66 1.74 27.53
C THR A 602 51.35 2.78 26.63
N ALA A 603 51.70 2.44 25.41
CA ALA A 603 52.29 3.39 24.44
C ALA A 603 51.31 4.51 24.04
N LEU A 604 50.02 4.16 23.93
CA LEU A 604 48.97 5.11 23.53
C LEU A 604 48.46 5.99 24.70
N PHE A 605 48.27 5.41 25.85
CA PHE A 605 47.59 6.06 27.00
C PHE A 605 48.44 6.29 28.25
N GLY A 606 49.70 5.85 28.22
CA GLY A 606 50.58 5.89 29.36
C GLY A 606 50.32 4.76 30.39
N VAL A 607 51.08 4.70 31.46
CA VAL A 607 51.05 3.56 32.43
C VAL A 607 49.76 3.48 33.25
N LYS A 608 49.00 4.57 33.35
CA LYS A 608 47.82 4.67 34.24
C LYS A 608 46.46 4.60 33.47
N HIS A 609 46.37 3.85 32.37
CA HIS A 609 45.14 3.80 31.54
C HIS A 609 43.99 2.96 32.10
N ASN A 610 44.28 2.01 32.99
CA ASN A 610 43.27 1.08 33.59
C ASN A 610 42.38 0.28 32.57
N LEU A 611 42.77 0.23 31.29
CA LEU A 611 42.01 -0.44 30.23
C LEU A 611 42.19 -1.97 30.23
N ASP A 612 43.25 -2.46 30.92
CA ASP A 612 43.55 -3.89 31.08
C ASP A 612 43.15 -4.45 32.46
N GLN A 613 42.38 -3.68 33.23
CA GLN A 613 41.85 -4.17 34.53
C GLN A 613 40.93 -5.38 34.30
N TYR A 614 41.13 -6.42 35.08
CA TYR A 614 40.43 -7.71 34.98
C TYR A 614 40.84 -8.65 33.86
N GLY A 615 42.00 -8.44 33.20
CA GLY A 615 42.52 -9.35 32.19
C GLY A 615 41.73 -9.35 30.87
N GLN A 616 40.90 -8.33 30.66
CA GLN A 616 40.21 -8.15 29.36
C GLN A 616 41.15 -7.49 28.34
N SER A 617 41.30 -8.13 27.18
CA SER A 617 42.02 -7.54 26.05
C SER A 617 41.15 -6.50 25.37
N VAL A 618 41.71 -5.36 25.01
CA VAL A 618 41.03 -4.35 24.18
C VAL A 618 41.09 -4.78 22.74
N VAL A 619 39.95 -5.06 22.18
CA VAL A 619 39.81 -5.49 20.77
C VAL A 619 39.30 -4.34 19.93
N LYS A 620 39.97 -4.09 18.80
CA LYS A 620 39.56 -3.14 17.76
C LYS A 620 39.18 -3.90 16.51
N TYR A 621 38.04 -3.55 15.94
CA TYR A 621 37.61 -4.05 14.63
C TYR A 621 37.87 -3.01 13.54
N THR A 622 38.25 -3.47 12.36
CA THR A 622 38.52 -2.59 11.21
C THR A 622 37.88 -3.23 9.97
N LEU A 623 36.96 -2.51 9.34
CA LEU A 623 36.40 -2.88 8.04
C LEU A 623 37.49 -2.70 6.96
N ALA A 624 37.60 -3.62 6.03
CA ALA A 624 38.47 -3.53 4.87
C ALA A 624 38.10 -2.31 4.02
N ASP A 625 39.14 -1.58 3.55
CA ASP A 625 38.92 -0.46 2.65
C ASP A 625 38.29 -0.91 1.33
N LYS A 626 37.48 -0.06 0.71
CA LYS A 626 36.76 -0.42 -0.52
C LYS A 626 37.66 -0.88 -1.67
N ALA A 627 38.93 -0.50 -1.63
CA ALA A 627 39.96 -0.87 -2.62
C ALA A 627 40.71 -2.17 -2.26
N ASP A 628 40.48 -2.75 -1.07
CA ASP A 628 41.20 -3.96 -0.64
C ASP A 628 40.82 -5.17 -1.51
N GLU A 629 41.79 -6.05 -1.74
CA GLU A 629 41.68 -7.22 -2.58
C GLU A 629 40.62 -8.21 -2.07
N VAL A 630 40.30 -8.22 -0.76
CA VAL A 630 39.32 -9.07 -0.14
C VAL A 630 37.95 -8.98 -0.82
N TRP A 631 37.57 -7.80 -1.32
CA TRP A 631 36.33 -7.58 -2.05
C TRP A 631 36.34 -8.23 -3.44
N CYS A 632 37.52 -8.40 -4.03
CA CYS A 632 37.70 -9.01 -5.34
C CYS A 632 37.88 -10.53 -5.29
N ASP A 633 38.07 -11.10 -4.09
CA ASP A 633 38.22 -12.54 -3.87
C ASP A 633 36.86 -13.22 -3.66
N SER A 634 36.45 -14.06 -4.61
CA SER A 634 35.19 -14.82 -4.52
C SER A 634 35.15 -15.76 -3.31
N ASP A 635 36.31 -16.30 -2.89
CA ASP A 635 36.40 -17.20 -1.74
C ASP A 635 36.02 -16.51 -0.44
N SER A 636 36.18 -15.20 -0.34
CA SER A 636 35.75 -14.41 0.81
C SER A 636 34.24 -14.46 1.02
N TYR A 637 33.47 -14.51 -0.07
CA TYR A 637 32.00 -14.69 -0.06
C TYR A 637 31.60 -16.14 0.13
N ILE A 638 32.26 -17.06 -0.59
CA ILE A 638 31.99 -18.51 -0.50
C ILE A 638 32.20 -19.02 0.91
N SER A 639 33.23 -18.52 1.59
CA SER A 639 33.55 -18.88 2.98
C SER A 639 32.47 -18.48 3.98
N ILE A 640 31.48 -17.65 3.63
CA ILE A 640 30.34 -17.32 4.48
C ILE A 640 29.47 -18.57 4.68
N TYR A 641 29.29 -19.43 3.66
CA TYR A 641 28.35 -20.55 3.70
C TYR A 641 28.99 -21.95 3.53
N SER A 642 30.21 -22.06 3.03
CA SER A 642 30.83 -23.34 2.63
C SER A 642 31.04 -24.36 3.75
N LYS A 643 31.18 -23.91 5.00
CA LYS A 643 31.34 -24.81 6.17
C LYS A 643 29.99 -25.36 6.68
N VAL A 644 28.91 -24.63 6.44
CA VAL A 644 27.57 -25.04 6.85
C VAL A 644 27.02 -26.13 5.92
N SER A 645 27.35 -26.06 4.62
CA SER A 645 26.97 -27.09 3.66
C SER A 645 27.63 -28.45 3.89
N LYS A 646 28.88 -28.48 4.40
CA LYS A 646 29.58 -29.74 4.69
C LYS A 646 29.02 -30.51 5.90
N THR A 647 28.47 -29.79 6.91
CA THR A 647 27.85 -30.45 8.06
C THR A 647 26.49 -31.05 7.72
N SER A 648 25.74 -30.48 6.78
CA SER A 648 24.45 -31.03 6.32
C SER A 648 24.63 -32.30 5.45
N ASP A 649 25.74 -32.38 4.68
CA ASP A 649 26.04 -33.55 3.85
C ASP A 649 26.61 -34.70 4.69
N GLU A 650 27.42 -34.42 5.72
CA GLU A 650 27.93 -35.45 6.65
C GLU A 650 26.82 -36.06 7.51
N ASP A 651 25.81 -35.27 7.93
CA ASP A 651 24.64 -35.80 8.66
C ASP A 651 23.71 -36.63 7.77
N SER A 652 23.65 -36.39 6.46
CA SER A 652 22.91 -37.23 5.52
C SER A 652 23.61 -38.55 5.21
N GLU A 653 24.94 -38.56 5.10
CA GLU A 653 25.72 -39.81 4.95
C GLU A 653 25.70 -40.65 6.22
N PHE A 654 25.66 -40.04 7.42
CA PHE A 654 25.58 -40.75 8.69
C PHE A 654 24.20 -41.40 8.92
N LYS A 655 23.13 -40.86 8.38
CA LYS A 655 21.78 -41.47 8.40
C LYS A 655 21.68 -42.64 7.44
N THR A 656 22.24 -42.52 6.24
CA THR A 656 22.25 -43.60 5.24
C THR A 656 23.08 -44.80 5.69
N SER A 657 24.17 -44.57 6.44
CA SER A 657 25.01 -45.64 6.99
C SER A 657 24.40 -46.39 8.19
N ARG A 658 23.43 -45.76 8.90
CA ARG A 658 22.72 -46.42 10.01
C ARG A 658 21.57 -47.33 9.56
N GLU A 659 20.97 -47.04 8.40
CA GLU A 659 19.93 -47.92 7.82
C GLU A 659 20.48 -49.15 7.16
N MET A 660 21.78 -49.22 6.79
CA MET A 660 22.41 -50.39 6.20
C MET A 660 23.00 -51.38 7.25
N VAL A 661 22.90 -51.13 8.54
CA VAL A 661 23.44 -52.01 9.61
C VAL A 661 22.33 -52.72 10.38
N THR A 662 21.06 -52.59 9.98
CA THR A 662 19.91 -53.22 10.62
C THR A 662 19.09 -54.09 9.66
N GLU A 663 19.76 -54.82 8.70
CA GLU A 663 19.21 -56.00 8.06
C GLU A 663 20.05 -57.25 8.40
#